data_148f9567e3817d2450bbab1cfd80dde1
#
_entry.id   148f9567e3817d2450bbab1cfd80dde1
#
_cell.length_a   1.000
_cell.length_b   1.000
_cell.length_c   1.000
_cell.angle_alpha   90.00
_cell.angle_beta   90.00
_cell.angle_gamma   90.00
#
_symmetry.space_group_name_H-M   'P 1'
#
loop_
_entity.id
_entity.type
_entity.pdbx_description
1 polymer ?
#
loop_
_entity_poly.entity_id
_entity_poly.type
_entity_poly.pdbx_seq_one_letter_code
_entity_poly.pdbx_strand_id
1 'polypeptide(L)'
;MRRGPYPRRRRPPQSRRETEPEVTIRPGADRRLKPVFARIGVPEEAPFVPDPFQVEAVAAVEKTDCLVTAPTGAGKTWIAEQAIRRVFEGGGRAWYACPLKALSNAKFKEFGDIFGAANVGILTGDRREQPDAAIIVGTTEILRNQLYDAMYEGVELETDFVVLDEAHFLGDYDRGVVWEEIMIYLPARIPLLLLSATIGNAGEIAEWLSAIRRKPCRLIQEKERPVPLFPLYFAPSGTLLPLVTTTPKGKTRLDKKVSALVNQKKSPSLGPPWGLPPFGDMLHVLRTYDLLPAIFFLKSRADCGNALNRCKRNRIQDDERRAALARRTDDLLAASPHLQNHKQLWHLKNLGVAAHHSGQLPAWKLLLETLMSEGLLDAVFATSTVAAGVNFPARTILFLNSDRFNGEAFAPLTPTEFHQMTGRAGRRGKDKIGFAVAVPSRFMDARLAARLVNAPASAVASQIRINFSMVLNLLLSHLPGQVEDLLKRSFATFQLMRSFGPKAPSHMIERSYRHLWEDFRRHLEFLQEHGYVNADGRLTEVGIWTSQLRVDQPLLIAEGFRREAFPEKSPALLAGIVAAFVNERECDDRLPKALLPRPLRSSYQQVRRALAPFARQMHAEGFPYRPLYLRPAAVLYHWAGGMDWDKVVALSDLEEGNLAMLILRTADNLRHIRTLTRVFPEAAESAGAAVEAILRDPVITDL
;
A
#
# COMPACT_ATOMS: atom_id res chain seq x y z
N MET A 1 -31.77 10.57 45.09
CA MET A 1 -30.95 9.43 45.50
C MET A 1 -29.49 9.72 45.10
N ARG A 2 -28.65 9.96 46.13
CA ARG A 2 -27.21 10.28 45.95
C ARG A 2 -26.45 8.98 45.67
N ARG A 3 -25.78 8.87 44.52
CA ARG A 3 -24.82 7.77 44.24
C ARG A 3 -23.46 8.13 44.84
N GLY A 4 -23.00 7.31 45.75
CA GLY A 4 -21.70 7.44 46.46
C GLY A 4 -20.52 7.06 45.54
N PRO A 5 -19.28 7.40 45.92
CA PRO A 5 -18.09 7.23 45.08
C PRO A 5 -17.66 5.77 44.96
N TYR A 6 -17.27 5.36 43.74
CA TYR A 6 -16.69 4.06 43.43
C TYR A 6 -15.42 3.80 44.27
N PRO A 7 -15.22 2.57 44.81
CA PRO A 7 -14.03 2.23 45.56
C PRO A 7 -12.80 2.16 44.63
N ARG A 8 -11.72 2.84 45.04
CA ARG A 8 -10.40 2.71 44.40
C ARG A 8 -9.94 1.25 44.47
N ARG A 9 -9.76 0.62 43.30
CA ARG A 9 -9.12 -0.69 43.20
C ARG A 9 -7.72 -0.62 43.81
N ARG A 10 -7.51 -1.31 44.94
CA ARG A 10 -6.18 -1.55 45.51
C ARG A 10 -5.33 -2.28 44.48
N ARG A 11 -4.12 -1.77 44.20
CA ARG A 11 -3.11 -2.50 43.45
C ARG A 11 -2.81 -3.82 44.22
N PRO A 12 -2.80 -4.98 43.53
CA PRO A 12 -2.34 -6.21 44.17
C PRO A 12 -0.87 -6.06 44.61
N PRO A 13 -0.46 -6.72 45.71
CA PRO A 13 0.93 -6.67 46.16
C PRO A 13 1.85 -7.21 45.06
N GLN A 14 2.98 -6.54 44.85
CA GLN A 14 4.05 -7.01 43.97
C GLN A 14 4.54 -8.37 44.49
N SER A 15 3.99 -9.47 43.94
CA SER A 15 4.57 -10.77 44.08
C SER A 15 6.01 -10.72 43.56
N ARG A 16 6.98 -11.21 44.34
CA ARG A 16 8.36 -11.44 43.91
C ARG A 16 8.32 -12.11 42.55
N ARG A 17 8.78 -11.38 41.53
CA ARG A 17 9.05 -11.97 40.22
C ARG A 17 10.13 -13.03 40.45
N GLU A 18 9.74 -14.29 40.45
CA GLU A 18 10.68 -15.36 40.17
C GLU A 18 11.34 -15.00 38.84
N THR A 19 12.65 -14.77 38.88
CA THR A 19 13.45 -14.56 37.67
C THR A 19 13.41 -15.87 36.90
N GLU A 20 12.53 -15.94 35.88
CA GLU A 20 12.63 -17.03 34.90
C GLU A 20 14.07 -17.03 34.36
N PRO A 21 14.69 -18.19 34.15
CA PRO A 21 16.06 -18.26 33.67
C PRO A 21 16.14 -17.53 32.33
N GLU A 22 17.01 -16.52 32.27
CA GLU A 22 17.31 -15.76 31.06
C GLU A 22 17.83 -16.76 30.02
N VAL A 23 17.06 -17.03 28.97
CA VAL A 23 17.46 -17.95 27.91
C VAL A 23 18.69 -17.37 27.23
N THR A 24 19.84 -17.98 27.48
CA THR A 24 21.10 -17.53 26.86
C THR A 24 21.11 -17.98 25.39
N ILE A 25 20.93 -17.02 24.49
CA ILE A 25 21.02 -17.25 23.04
C ILE A 25 22.50 -17.37 22.66
N ARG A 26 22.88 -18.53 22.10
CA ARG A 26 24.23 -18.76 21.57
C ARG A 26 24.16 -19.12 20.08
N PRO A 27 25.08 -18.57 19.26
CA PRO A 27 25.13 -18.97 17.85
C PRO A 27 25.32 -20.48 17.71
N GLY A 28 24.42 -21.11 16.96
CA GLY A 28 24.45 -22.53 16.65
C GLY A 28 23.73 -22.80 15.33
N ALA A 29 24.09 -23.88 14.65
CA ALA A 29 23.41 -24.30 13.42
C ALA A 29 23.36 -25.82 13.31
N ASP A 30 22.26 -26.36 12.78
CA ASP A 30 22.16 -27.77 12.43
C ASP A 30 23.22 -28.14 11.38
N ARG A 31 23.85 -29.31 11.53
CA ARG A 31 24.91 -29.78 10.63
C ARG A 31 24.43 -29.84 9.16
N ARG A 32 23.16 -30.09 8.92
CA ARG A 32 22.54 -30.10 7.58
C ARG A 32 22.57 -28.75 6.88
N LEU A 33 22.75 -27.64 7.60
CA LEU A 33 22.85 -26.29 7.05
C LEU A 33 24.24 -25.95 6.53
N LYS A 34 25.28 -26.73 6.88
CA LYS A 34 26.66 -26.47 6.41
C LYS A 34 26.75 -26.29 4.89
N PRO A 35 26.20 -27.19 4.03
CA PRO A 35 26.24 -27.01 2.58
C PRO A 35 25.36 -25.86 2.09
N VAL A 36 24.32 -25.46 2.84
CA VAL A 36 23.48 -24.32 2.53
C VAL A 36 24.22 -23.02 2.77
N PHE A 37 24.86 -22.88 3.93
CA PHE A 37 25.65 -21.69 4.27
C PHE A 37 26.91 -21.55 3.41
N ALA A 38 27.48 -22.64 2.93
CA ALA A 38 28.59 -22.58 1.96
C ALA A 38 28.18 -21.93 0.60
N ARG A 39 26.88 -21.82 0.32
CA ARG A 39 26.36 -21.11 -0.89
C ARG A 39 26.20 -19.62 -0.66
N ILE A 40 26.36 -19.11 0.56
CA ILE A 40 26.30 -17.68 0.84
C ILE A 40 27.47 -17.00 0.13
N GLY A 41 27.19 -15.91 -0.55
CA GLY A 41 28.18 -15.14 -1.28
C GLY A 41 27.54 -14.22 -2.32
N VAL A 42 28.39 -13.47 -2.99
CA VAL A 42 28.02 -12.61 -4.10
C VAL A 42 28.13 -13.42 -5.39
N PRO A 43 27.18 -13.36 -6.32
CA PRO A 43 27.33 -13.93 -7.66
C PRO A 43 28.54 -13.33 -8.36
N GLU A 44 29.15 -14.07 -9.28
CA GLU A 44 30.16 -13.53 -10.17
C GLU A 44 29.54 -12.43 -11.05
N GLU A 45 30.28 -11.36 -11.26
CA GLU A 45 29.87 -10.29 -12.19
C GLU A 45 29.81 -10.87 -13.60
N ALA A 46 28.63 -10.85 -14.17
CA ALA A 46 28.40 -11.23 -15.56
C ALA A 46 27.57 -10.13 -16.26
N PRO A 47 27.78 -9.91 -17.57
CA PRO A 47 26.91 -9.03 -18.32
C PRO A 47 25.45 -9.43 -18.14
N PHE A 48 24.56 -8.43 -18.09
CA PHE A 48 23.13 -8.72 -17.99
C PHE A 48 22.64 -9.46 -19.24
N VAL A 49 22.06 -10.63 -19.03
CA VAL A 49 21.38 -11.39 -20.08
C VAL A 49 19.91 -11.52 -19.66
N PRO A 50 18.97 -11.09 -20.52
CA PRO A 50 17.56 -11.22 -20.21
C PRO A 50 17.14 -12.68 -20.12
N ASP A 51 16.30 -12.98 -19.15
CA ASP A 51 15.73 -14.32 -18.98
C ASP A 51 14.78 -14.65 -20.14
N PRO A 52 14.60 -15.93 -20.54
CA PRO A 52 13.75 -16.32 -21.68
C PRO A 52 12.33 -15.76 -21.60
N PHE A 53 11.70 -15.75 -20.42
CA PHE A 53 10.35 -15.23 -20.23
C PHE A 53 10.29 -13.72 -20.47
N GLN A 54 11.37 -12.97 -20.19
CA GLN A 54 11.44 -11.53 -20.43
C GLN A 54 11.45 -11.24 -21.93
N VAL A 55 12.26 -11.97 -22.69
CA VAL A 55 12.32 -11.86 -24.16
C VAL A 55 10.98 -12.23 -24.79
N GLU A 56 10.36 -13.34 -24.34
CA GLU A 56 9.02 -13.74 -24.78
C GLU A 56 7.98 -12.65 -24.50
N ALA A 57 8.02 -12.02 -23.32
CA ALA A 57 7.07 -10.99 -22.92
C ALA A 57 7.19 -9.73 -23.80
N VAL A 58 8.40 -9.26 -24.06
CA VAL A 58 8.64 -8.11 -24.95
C VAL A 58 8.13 -8.39 -26.35
N ALA A 59 8.39 -9.58 -26.89
CA ALA A 59 7.91 -9.98 -28.22
C ALA A 59 6.38 -10.19 -28.28
N ALA A 60 5.76 -10.61 -27.17
CA ALA A 60 4.32 -10.83 -27.10
C ALA A 60 3.55 -9.50 -27.05
N VAL A 61 4.01 -8.52 -26.25
CA VAL A 61 3.30 -7.26 -26.05
C VAL A 61 3.26 -6.37 -27.31
N GLU A 62 4.17 -6.59 -28.25
CA GLU A 62 4.13 -5.92 -29.56
C GLU A 62 2.92 -6.34 -30.41
N LYS A 63 2.40 -7.53 -30.19
CA LYS A 63 1.36 -8.13 -31.03
C LYS A 63 -0.02 -8.14 -30.38
N THR A 64 -0.05 -8.18 -29.03
CA THR A 64 -1.29 -8.36 -28.28
C THR A 64 -1.14 -7.89 -26.83
N ASP A 65 -2.24 -7.92 -26.06
CA ASP A 65 -2.14 -7.74 -24.63
C ASP A 65 -1.34 -8.85 -23.96
N CYS A 66 -0.63 -8.52 -22.87
CA CYS A 66 0.23 -9.49 -22.20
C CYS A 66 0.05 -9.39 -20.67
N LEU A 67 -0.15 -10.54 -20.03
CA LEU A 67 -0.08 -10.68 -18.56
C LEU A 67 1.19 -11.47 -18.21
N VAL A 68 2.10 -10.82 -17.50
CA VAL A 68 3.33 -11.44 -17.00
C VAL A 68 3.20 -11.64 -15.49
N THR A 69 3.31 -12.88 -15.05
CA THR A 69 3.39 -13.22 -13.63
C THR A 69 4.74 -13.82 -13.30
N ALA A 70 5.48 -13.21 -12.40
CA ALA A 70 6.79 -13.68 -12.00
C ALA A 70 7.09 -13.30 -10.54
N PRO A 71 7.94 -14.05 -9.83
CA PRO A 71 8.35 -13.71 -8.47
C PRO A 71 8.90 -12.29 -8.36
N THR A 72 8.83 -11.71 -7.16
CA THR A 72 9.47 -10.41 -6.89
C THR A 72 10.99 -10.53 -7.13
N GLY A 73 11.57 -9.52 -7.77
CA GLY A 73 12.99 -9.50 -8.13
C GLY A 73 13.33 -10.23 -9.45
N ALA A 74 12.37 -10.83 -10.16
CA ALA A 74 12.59 -11.49 -11.44
C ALA A 74 12.86 -10.53 -12.62
N GLY A 75 12.90 -9.22 -12.39
CA GLY A 75 13.20 -8.24 -13.44
C GLY A 75 12.04 -7.90 -14.36
N LYS A 76 10.80 -7.95 -13.86
CA LYS A 76 9.59 -7.53 -14.61
C LYS A 76 9.69 -6.10 -15.16
N THR A 77 10.33 -5.18 -14.42
CA THR A 77 10.52 -3.79 -14.84
C THR A 77 11.29 -3.69 -16.15
N TRP A 78 12.28 -4.55 -16.39
CA TRP A 78 13.02 -4.57 -17.65
C TRP A 78 12.11 -4.83 -18.86
N ILE A 79 11.08 -5.67 -18.70
CA ILE A 79 10.08 -5.93 -19.76
C ILE A 79 9.36 -4.63 -20.12
N ALA A 80 8.88 -3.90 -19.09
CA ALA A 80 8.21 -2.62 -19.30
C ALA A 80 9.16 -1.59 -19.92
N GLU A 81 10.39 -1.50 -19.45
CA GLU A 81 11.41 -0.60 -20.01
C GLU A 81 11.62 -0.86 -21.50
N GLN A 82 11.82 -2.12 -21.91
CA GLN A 82 12.02 -2.45 -23.31
C GLN A 82 10.78 -2.19 -24.17
N ALA A 83 9.59 -2.47 -23.65
CA ALA A 83 8.35 -2.18 -24.36
C ALA A 83 8.11 -0.67 -24.51
N ILE A 84 8.32 0.12 -23.44
CA ILE A 84 8.23 1.58 -23.46
C ILE A 84 9.26 2.17 -24.41
N ARG A 85 10.51 1.69 -24.39
CA ARG A 85 11.59 2.16 -25.28
C ARG A 85 11.20 2.07 -26.74
N ARG A 86 10.63 0.97 -27.18
CA ARG A 86 10.18 0.77 -28.56
C ARG A 86 9.08 1.76 -28.96
N VAL A 87 8.10 1.96 -28.07
CA VAL A 87 7.03 2.94 -28.32
C VAL A 87 7.60 4.35 -28.39
N PHE A 88 8.48 4.70 -27.48
CA PHE A 88 9.13 6.02 -27.42
C PHE A 88 10.03 6.30 -28.64
N GLU A 89 10.84 5.33 -29.06
CA GLU A 89 11.68 5.42 -30.27
C GLU A 89 10.85 5.52 -31.55
N GLY A 90 9.63 4.97 -31.53
CA GLY A 90 8.63 5.14 -32.61
C GLY A 90 7.88 6.48 -32.58
N GLY A 91 8.18 7.37 -31.64
CA GLY A 91 7.49 8.66 -31.46
C GLY A 91 6.14 8.57 -30.74
N GLY A 92 5.80 7.41 -30.17
CA GLY A 92 4.57 7.17 -29.42
C GLY A 92 4.67 7.57 -27.96
N ARG A 93 3.51 7.57 -27.28
CA ARG A 93 3.37 7.89 -25.85
C ARG A 93 3.07 6.64 -25.02
N ALA A 94 3.67 6.52 -23.85
CA ALA A 94 3.49 5.40 -22.94
C ALA A 94 3.05 5.84 -21.54
N TRP A 95 2.15 5.07 -20.95
CA TRP A 95 1.71 5.22 -19.56
C TRP A 95 2.19 4.06 -18.70
N TYR A 96 2.87 4.36 -17.58
CA TYR A 96 3.25 3.38 -16.57
C TYR A 96 2.49 3.65 -15.28
N ALA A 97 1.50 2.83 -14.97
CA ALA A 97 0.62 2.99 -13.83
C ALA A 97 1.02 2.06 -12.66
N CYS A 98 1.21 2.65 -11.49
CA CYS A 98 1.51 1.97 -10.24
C CYS A 98 0.37 2.10 -9.22
N PRO A 99 0.21 1.13 -8.29
CA PRO A 99 -0.82 1.24 -7.24
C PRO A 99 -0.47 2.22 -6.11
N LEU A 100 0.78 2.65 -6.02
CA LEU A 100 1.30 3.42 -4.88
C LEU A 100 2.16 4.60 -5.33
N LYS A 101 1.92 5.78 -4.74
CA LYS A 101 2.70 7.00 -5.01
C LYS A 101 4.20 6.80 -4.85
N ALA A 102 4.64 6.06 -3.82
CA ALA A 102 6.05 5.78 -3.59
C ALA A 102 6.70 5.00 -4.75
N LEU A 103 5.98 4.03 -5.33
CA LEU A 103 6.43 3.31 -6.53
C LEU A 103 6.49 4.24 -7.74
N SER A 104 5.47 5.10 -7.93
CA SER A 104 5.47 6.07 -9.03
C SER A 104 6.66 7.03 -8.92
N ASN A 105 6.97 7.55 -7.73
CA ASN A 105 8.14 8.42 -7.53
C ASN A 105 9.46 7.70 -7.84
N ALA A 106 9.63 6.45 -7.39
CA ALA A 106 10.82 5.67 -7.68
C ALA A 106 10.97 5.38 -9.18
N LYS A 107 9.87 5.05 -9.88
CA LYS A 107 9.86 4.79 -11.32
C LYS A 107 10.06 6.06 -12.14
N PHE A 108 9.54 7.18 -11.71
CA PHE A 108 9.77 8.48 -12.33
C PHE A 108 11.28 8.81 -12.38
N LYS A 109 11.97 8.63 -11.25
CA LYS A 109 13.43 8.84 -11.19
C LYS A 109 14.18 7.84 -12.08
N GLU A 110 13.87 6.54 -11.94
CA GLU A 110 14.49 5.45 -12.71
C GLU A 110 14.34 5.66 -14.22
N PHE A 111 13.13 6.01 -14.68
CA PHE A 111 12.88 6.27 -16.11
C PHE A 111 13.47 7.60 -16.57
N GLY A 112 13.54 8.62 -15.71
CA GLY A 112 14.25 9.86 -15.98
C GLY A 112 15.74 9.63 -16.26
N ASP A 113 16.36 8.74 -15.50
CA ASP A 113 17.77 8.35 -15.71
C ASP A 113 17.95 7.55 -17.01
N ILE A 114 16.96 6.74 -17.42
CA ILE A 114 17.04 5.87 -18.61
C ILE A 114 16.68 6.60 -19.90
N PHE A 115 15.60 7.38 -19.89
CA PHE A 115 15.01 8.01 -21.09
C PHE A 115 15.29 9.50 -21.20
N GLY A 116 15.93 10.08 -20.18
CA GLY A 116 16.13 11.51 -20.04
C GLY A 116 14.98 12.20 -19.31
N ALA A 117 15.33 13.06 -18.34
CA ALA A 117 14.35 13.71 -17.47
C ALA A 117 13.28 14.54 -18.21
N ALA A 118 13.63 15.13 -19.37
CA ALA A 118 12.69 15.90 -20.19
C ALA A 118 11.60 15.05 -20.87
N ASN A 119 11.79 13.75 -21.00
CA ASN A 119 10.88 12.84 -21.70
C ASN A 119 9.92 12.09 -20.75
N VAL A 120 10.10 12.25 -19.44
CA VAL A 120 9.34 11.53 -18.42
C VAL A 120 8.57 12.50 -17.55
N GLY A 121 7.27 12.29 -17.43
CA GLY A 121 6.38 13.04 -16.55
C GLY A 121 5.87 12.20 -15.40
N ILE A 122 5.44 12.85 -14.31
CA ILE A 122 4.79 12.18 -13.18
C ILE A 122 3.41 12.77 -12.90
N LEU A 123 2.42 11.86 -12.78
CA LEU A 123 1.04 12.21 -12.44
C LEU A 123 0.57 11.37 -11.25
N THR A 124 0.51 12.01 -10.10
CA THR A 124 -0.06 11.43 -8.87
C THR A 124 -1.02 12.43 -8.25
N GLY A 125 -1.75 12.05 -7.20
CA GLY A 125 -2.64 12.98 -6.51
C GLY A 125 -1.91 14.22 -5.94
N ASP A 126 -0.63 14.11 -5.63
CA ASP A 126 0.20 15.16 -5.02
C ASP A 126 1.24 15.81 -5.95
N ARG A 127 1.58 15.16 -7.09
CA ARG A 127 2.55 15.68 -8.06
C ARG A 127 1.98 15.69 -9.48
N ARG A 128 2.23 16.78 -10.17
CA ARG A 128 1.91 16.92 -11.60
C ARG A 128 3.06 17.66 -12.27
N GLU A 129 3.98 16.91 -12.84
CA GLU A 129 5.16 17.45 -13.52
C GLU A 129 5.23 16.86 -14.92
N GLN A 130 5.49 17.71 -15.91
CA GLN A 130 5.59 17.36 -17.33
C GLN A 130 4.43 16.46 -17.82
N PRO A 131 3.16 16.90 -17.68
CA PRO A 131 1.98 16.08 -17.99
C PRO A 131 1.90 15.67 -19.46
N ASP A 132 2.60 16.36 -20.34
CA ASP A 132 2.62 16.14 -21.79
C ASP A 132 3.86 15.36 -22.26
N ALA A 133 4.69 14.85 -21.33
CA ALA A 133 5.86 14.05 -21.66
C ALA A 133 5.47 12.76 -22.41
N ALA A 134 6.42 12.25 -23.19
CA ALA A 134 6.19 11.02 -23.97
C ALA A 134 5.99 9.78 -23.09
N ILE A 135 6.56 9.78 -21.88
CA ILE A 135 6.43 8.69 -20.91
C ILE A 135 5.82 9.26 -19.64
N ILE A 136 4.62 8.83 -19.29
CA ILE A 136 3.94 9.23 -18.07
C ILE A 136 4.02 8.12 -17.04
N VAL A 137 4.57 8.42 -15.87
CA VAL A 137 4.53 7.57 -14.69
C VAL A 137 3.46 8.12 -13.74
N GLY A 138 2.56 7.27 -13.25
CA GLY A 138 1.51 7.77 -12.37
C GLY A 138 0.80 6.70 -11.58
N THR A 139 -0.20 7.11 -10.81
CA THR A 139 -1.05 6.16 -10.08
C THR A 139 -2.20 5.67 -10.94
N THR A 140 -2.66 4.46 -10.65
CA THR A 140 -3.79 3.83 -11.35
C THR A 140 -5.06 4.69 -11.28
N GLU A 141 -5.28 5.38 -10.16
CA GLU A 141 -6.43 6.28 -9.98
C GLU A 141 -6.40 7.45 -10.98
N ILE A 142 -5.23 7.99 -11.27
CA ILE A 142 -5.10 9.10 -12.24
C ILE A 142 -5.35 8.59 -13.66
N LEU A 143 -4.81 7.44 -14.03
CA LEU A 143 -5.08 6.83 -15.36
C LEU A 143 -6.57 6.56 -15.54
N ARG A 144 -7.24 5.97 -14.53
CA ARG A 144 -8.69 5.77 -14.56
C ARG A 144 -9.44 7.10 -14.76
N ASN A 145 -9.04 8.14 -14.03
CA ASN A 145 -9.68 9.45 -14.14
C ASN A 145 -9.52 10.03 -15.54
N GLN A 146 -8.36 9.91 -16.16
CA GLN A 146 -8.15 10.34 -17.56
C GLN A 146 -9.02 9.54 -18.54
N LEU A 147 -9.24 8.24 -18.30
CA LEU A 147 -10.17 7.45 -19.12
C LEU A 147 -11.61 7.96 -19.00
N TYR A 148 -12.06 8.32 -17.81
CA TYR A 148 -13.38 8.92 -17.62
C TYR A 148 -13.50 10.27 -18.31
N ASP A 149 -12.48 11.13 -18.17
CA ASP A 149 -12.46 12.46 -18.80
C ASP A 149 -12.49 12.34 -20.33
N ALA A 150 -11.66 11.46 -20.90
CA ALA A 150 -11.63 11.20 -22.34
C ALA A 150 -12.98 10.68 -22.89
N MET A 151 -13.62 9.77 -22.15
CA MET A 151 -14.96 9.27 -22.52
C MET A 151 -16.03 10.37 -22.45
N TYR A 152 -15.96 11.25 -21.44
CA TYR A 152 -16.89 12.35 -21.28
C TYR A 152 -16.74 13.41 -22.39
N GLU A 153 -15.50 13.79 -22.67
CA GLU A 153 -15.18 14.78 -23.71
C GLU A 153 -15.34 14.23 -25.14
N GLY A 154 -15.48 12.92 -25.26
CA GLY A 154 -15.56 12.24 -26.56
C GLY A 154 -14.23 12.30 -27.33
N VAL A 155 -13.11 12.44 -26.62
CA VAL A 155 -11.76 12.47 -27.20
C VAL A 155 -11.05 11.14 -26.98
N GLU A 156 -10.02 10.88 -27.77
CA GLU A 156 -9.18 9.71 -27.56
C GLU A 156 -8.14 9.98 -26.49
N LEU A 157 -7.85 8.96 -25.67
CA LEU A 157 -6.71 9.01 -24.77
C LEU A 157 -5.42 9.06 -25.60
N GLU A 158 -4.65 10.12 -25.44
CA GLU A 158 -3.37 10.32 -26.15
C GLU A 158 -2.28 9.42 -25.57
N THR A 159 -2.42 8.14 -25.79
CA THR A 159 -1.50 7.11 -25.30
C THR A 159 -1.51 5.93 -26.26
N ASP A 160 -0.34 5.43 -26.61
CA ASP A 160 -0.14 4.31 -27.53
C ASP A 160 0.16 3.00 -26.82
N PHE A 161 0.51 3.07 -25.52
CA PHE A 161 0.85 1.90 -24.73
C PHE A 161 0.60 2.12 -23.23
N VAL A 162 0.07 1.10 -22.54
CA VAL A 162 -0.18 1.15 -21.11
C VAL A 162 0.48 -0.04 -20.41
N VAL A 163 1.23 0.26 -19.36
CA VAL A 163 1.73 -0.71 -18.40
C VAL A 163 0.96 -0.57 -17.09
N LEU A 164 0.38 -1.67 -16.60
CA LEU A 164 -0.18 -1.75 -15.25
C LEU A 164 0.76 -2.63 -14.39
N ASP A 165 1.54 -1.98 -13.54
CA ASP A 165 2.46 -2.68 -12.64
C ASP A 165 1.74 -3.13 -11.36
N GLU A 166 2.17 -4.25 -10.79
CA GLU A 166 1.57 -4.88 -9.61
C GLU A 166 0.09 -5.28 -9.80
N ALA A 167 -0.25 -5.89 -10.94
CA ALA A 167 -1.63 -6.24 -11.32
C ALA A 167 -2.35 -7.17 -10.31
N HIS A 168 -1.65 -7.77 -9.35
CA HIS A 168 -2.29 -8.50 -8.26
C HIS A 168 -3.13 -7.60 -7.32
N PHE A 169 -2.95 -6.28 -7.37
CA PHE A 169 -3.84 -5.32 -6.69
C PHE A 169 -5.28 -5.32 -7.21
N LEU A 170 -5.55 -5.97 -8.34
CA LEU A 170 -6.93 -6.30 -8.75
C LEU A 170 -7.73 -7.01 -7.62
N GLY A 171 -7.06 -7.77 -6.75
CA GLY A 171 -7.66 -8.41 -5.57
C GLY A 171 -7.60 -7.58 -4.29
N ASP A 172 -7.10 -6.35 -4.33
CA ASP A 172 -7.04 -5.47 -3.16
C ASP A 172 -8.43 -4.90 -2.84
N TYR A 173 -8.83 -4.99 -1.56
CA TYR A 173 -10.16 -4.61 -1.10
C TYR A 173 -10.52 -3.15 -1.41
N ASP A 174 -9.57 -2.23 -1.30
CA ASP A 174 -9.81 -0.80 -1.44
C ASP A 174 -9.55 -0.30 -2.87
N ARG A 175 -8.62 -0.93 -3.59
CA ARG A 175 -8.10 -0.45 -4.88
C ARG A 175 -8.47 -1.33 -6.07
N GLY A 176 -8.84 -2.57 -5.87
CA GLY A 176 -9.11 -3.53 -6.94
C GLY A 176 -10.12 -3.05 -7.97
N VAL A 177 -11.12 -2.28 -7.53
CA VAL A 177 -12.13 -1.65 -8.40
C VAL A 177 -11.48 -0.77 -9.47
N VAL A 178 -10.49 0.03 -9.10
CA VAL A 178 -9.79 0.95 -10.04
C VAL A 178 -9.09 0.17 -11.16
N TRP A 179 -8.48 -0.96 -10.83
CA TRP A 179 -7.83 -1.84 -11.79
C TRP A 179 -8.82 -2.42 -12.78
N GLU A 180 -9.94 -2.89 -12.27
CA GLU A 180 -11.00 -3.49 -13.09
C GLU A 180 -11.62 -2.46 -14.03
N GLU A 181 -11.88 -1.24 -13.55
CA GLU A 181 -12.36 -0.12 -14.34
C GLU A 181 -11.39 0.22 -15.50
N ILE A 182 -10.09 0.35 -15.22
CA ILE A 182 -9.09 0.62 -16.26
C ILE A 182 -9.12 -0.48 -17.33
N MET A 183 -9.12 -1.75 -16.92
CA MET A 183 -9.10 -2.88 -17.86
C MET A 183 -10.36 -2.93 -18.75
N ILE A 184 -11.52 -2.51 -18.24
CA ILE A 184 -12.78 -2.47 -18.97
C ILE A 184 -12.82 -1.26 -19.93
N TYR A 185 -12.32 -0.09 -19.50
CA TYR A 185 -12.49 1.17 -20.24
C TYR A 185 -11.33 1.49 -21.18
N LEU A 186 -10.15 0.91 -20.96
CA LEU A 186 -9.01 1.15 -21.86
C LEU A 186 -9.34 0.72 -23.29
N PRO A 187 -9.26 1.63 -24.27
CA PRO A 187 -9.56 1.29 -25.65
C PRO A 187 -8.76 0.10 -26.16
N ALA A 188 -9.41 -0.82 -26.88
CA ALA A 188 -8.77 -2.04 -27.37
C ALA A 188 -7.57 -1.80 -28.31
N ARG A 189 -7.53 -0.63 -28.98
CA ARG A 189 -6.39 -0.19 -29.81
C ARG A 189 -5.09 -0.02 -29.03
N ILE A 190 -5.17 0.35 -27.75
CA ILE A 190 -3.99 0.59 -26.90
C ILE A 190 -3.53 -0.74 -26.35
N PRO A 191 -2.31 -1.25 -26.68
CA PRO A 191 -1.76 -2.46 -26.08
C PRO A 191 -1.59 -2.32 -24.57
N LEU A 192 -1.85 -3.42 -23.86
CA LEU A 192 -1.81 -3.48 -22.40
C LEU A 192 -0.81 -4.52 -21.93
N LEU A 193 0.18 -4.08 -21.14
CA LEU A 193 1.09 -4.95 -20.41
C LEU A 193 0.74 -4.94 -18.92
N LEU A 194 0.37 -6.11 -18.40
CA LEU A 194 0.17 -6.31 -16.96
C LEU A 194 1.38 -7.01 -16.37
N LEU A 195 1.99 -6.39 -15.38
CA LEU A 195 3.08 -6.97 -14.59
C LEU A 195 2.57 -7.33 -13.20
N SER A 196 2.84 -8.54 -12.75
CA SER A 196 2.34 -9.01 -11.46
C SER A 196 3.34 -9.89 -10.74
N ALA A 197 3.24 -9.92 -9.41
CA ALA A 197 3.71 -11.05 -8.63
C ALA A 197 2.92 -12.32 -9.03
N THR A 198 3.32 -13.48 -8.53
CA THR A 198 2.61 -14.73 -8.80
C THR A 198 1.15 -14.67 -8.34
N ILE A 199 0.22 -15.01 -9.21
CA ILE A 199 -1.24 -15.05 -9.01
C ILE A 199 -1.73 -16.48 -9.26
N GLY A 200 -2.62 -16.99 -8.40
CA GLY A 200 -3.13 -18.36 -8.49
C GLY A 200 -4.03 -18.62 -9.71
N ASN A 201 -4.76 -17.62 -10.17
CA ASN A 201 -5.69 -17.73 -11.30
C ASN A 201 -5.34 -16.78 -12.47
N ALA A 202 -4.05 -16.61 -12.76
CA ALA A 202 -3.60 -15.74 -13.84
C ALA A 202 -4.20 -16.10 -15.22
N GLY A 203 -4.42 -17.41 -15.49
CA GLY A 203 -5.10 -17.87 -16.70
C GLY A 203 -6.53 -17.32 -16.83
N GLU A 204 -7.27 -17.30 -15.72
CA GLU A 204 -8.63 -16.76 -15.67
C GLU A 204 -8.66 -15.25 -15.98
N ILE A 205 -7.70 -14.49 -15.45
CA ILE A 205 -7.56 -13.05 -15.74
C ILE A 205 -7.24 -12.83 -17.23
N ALA A 206 -6.33 -13.61 -17.81
CA ALA A 206 -5.98 -13.50 -19.21
C ALA A 206 -7.17 -13.86 -20.16
N GLU A 207 -7.95 -14.88 -19.80
CA GLU A 207 -9.18 -15.23 -20.51
C GLU A 207 -10.23 -14.14 -20.42
N TRP A 208 -10.45 -13.56 -19.22
CA TRP A 208 -11.35 -12.44 -19.02
C TRP A 208 -10.94 -11.22 -19.87
N LEU A 209 -9.67 -10.82 -19.83
CA LEU A 209 -9.14 -9.72 -20.62
C LEU A 209 -9.35 -9.97 -22.12
N SER A 210 -9.07 -11.19 -22.58
CA SER A 210 -9.30 -11.54 -23.98
C SER A 210 -10.75 -11.39 -24.38
N ALA A 211 -11.68 -11.75 -23.50
CA ALA A 211 -13.12 -11.63 -23.74
C ALA A 211 -13.59 -10.18 -23.80
N ILE A 212 -13.21 -9.33 -22.82
CA ILE A 212 -13.68 -7.94 -22.74
C ILE A 212 -13.03 -7.02 -23.78
N ARG A 213 -11.76 -7.29 -24.15
CA ARG A 213 -11.00 -6.49 -25.11
C ARG A 213 -11.09 -7.04 -26.55
N ARG A 214 -11.73 -8.19 -26.75
CA ARG A 214 -11.91 -8.87 -28.06
C ARG A 214 -10.60 -9.07 -28.82
N LYS A 215 -9.51 -9.26 -28.11
CA LYS A 215 -8.20 -9.61 -28.64
C LYS A 215 -7.46 -10.55 -27.68
N PRO A 216 -6.56 -11.40 -28.16
CA PRO A 216 -5.83 -12.32 -27.28
C PRO A 216 -5.09 -11.56 -26.17
N CYS A 217 -5.04 -12.14 -24.97
CA CYS A 217 -4.12 -11.75 -23.91
C CYS A 217 -3.15 -12.90 -23.67
N ARG A 218 -1.87 -12.68 -23.99
CA ARG A 218 -0.81 -13.71 -23.81
C ARG A 218 -0.46 -13.77 -22.32
N LEU A 219 -0.60 -14.96 -21.73
CA LEU A 219 -0.11 -15.23 -20.38
C LEU A 219 1.31 -15.78 -20.42
N ILE A 220 2.24 -15.13 -19.71
CA ILE A 220 3.62 -15.56 -19.51
C ILE A 220 3.86 -15.72 -18.03
N GLN A 221 4.30 -16.90 -17.63
CA GLN A 221 4.47 -17.24 -16.23
C GLN A 221 5.90 -17.74 -15.95
N GLU A 222 6.58 -17.03 -15.05
CA GLU A 222 7.82 -17.49 -14.46
C GLU A 222 7.54 -17.95 -13.02
N LYS A 223 8.00 -19.15 -12.67
CA LYS A 223 7.79 -19.73 -11.33
C LYS A 223 9.07 -19.77 -10.51
N GLU A 224 10.21 -19.76 -11.18
CA GLU A 224 11.49 -19.84 -10.51
C GLU A 224 11.93 -18.49 -9.99
N ARG A 225 12.48 -18.50 -8.78
CA ARG A 225 13.04 -17.29 -8.18
C ARG A 225 14.47 -17.08 -8.69
N PRO A 226 14.85 -15.84 -9.06
CA PRO A 226 16.21 -15.54 -9.50
C PRO A 226 17.24 -15.80 -8.38
N VAL A 227 16.86 -15.62 -7.14
CA VAL A 227 17.66 -15.96 -5.95
C VAL A 227 16.89 -17.03 -5.16
N PRO A 228 17.44 -18.26 -5.04
CA PRO A 228 16.79 -19.33 -4.30
C PRO A 228 16.55 -18.95 -2.84
N LEU A 229 15.41 -19.35 -2.28
CA LEU A 229 15.03 -19.09 -0.91
C LEU A 229 15.18 -20.35 -0.05
N PHE A 230 15.84 -20.24 1.11
CA PHE A 230 15.94 -21.35 2.04
C PHE A 230 15.17 -21.03 3.35
N PRO A 231 14.18 -21.86 3.72
CA PRO A 231 13.39 -21.63 4.94
C PRO A 231 14.09 -22.20 6.19
N LEU A 232 14.27 -21.34 7.19
CA LEU A 232 14.89 -21.64 8.46
C LEU A 232 13.92 -21.49 9.64
N TYR A 233 14.24 -22.10 10.74
CA TYR A 233 13.63 -21.89 12.05
C TYR A 233 14.71 -21.47 13.07
N PHE A 234 14.44 -20.41 13.80
CA PHE A 234 15.33 -19.90 14.85
C PHE A 234 14.93 -20.54 16.19
N ALA A 235 15.67 -21.55 16.65
CA ALA A 235 15.35 -22.19 17.92
C ALA A 235 15.62 -21.25 19.12
N PRO A 236 14.92 -21.41 20.25
CA PRO A 236 15.11 -20.57 21.45
C PRO A 236 16.56 -20.53 21.99
N SER A 237 17.33 -21.57 21.76
CA SER A 237 18.77 -21.62 22.13
C SER A 237 19.67 -20.74 21.26
N GLY A 238 19.16 -20.17 20.14
CA GLY A 238 19.97 -19.50 19.13
C GLY A 238 20.44 -20.41 17.99
N THR A 239 20.01 -21.67 18.00
CA THR A 239 20.37 -22.64 16.95
C THR A 239 19.45 -22.46 15.72
N LEU A 240 20.05 -22.30 14.57
CA LEU A 240 19.35 -22.30 13.28
C LEU A 240 19.05 -23.74 12.84
N LEU A 241 17.81 -24.03 12.50
CA LEU A 241 17.33 -25.31 12.00
C LEU A 241 16.69 -25.14 10.63
N PRO A 242 16.71 -26.15 9.72
CA PRO A 242 15.81 -26.15 8.57
C PRO A 242 14.36 -26.10 9.07
N LEU A 243 13.52 -25.20 8.50
CA LEU A 243 12.10 -25.16 8.84
C LEU A 243 11.36 -26.37 8.29
N VAL A 244 11.73 -26.75 7.08
CA VAL A 244 11.09 -27.86 6.35
C VAL A 244 12.11 -28.87 5.85
N THR A 245 11.64 -30.09 5.63
CA THR A 245 12.38 -31.15 4.96
C THR A 245 11.53 -31.70 3.81
N THR A 246 12.17 -31.94 2.67
CA THR A 246 11.51 -32.56 1.50
C THR A 246 11.72 -34.07 1.59
N THR A 247 10.63 -34.81 1.50
CA THR A 247 10.67 -36.29 1.48
C THR A 247 11.14 -36.79 0.10
N PRO A 248 11.63 -38.04 -0.02
CA PRO A 248 12.01 -38.61 -1.31
C PRO A 248 10.89 -38.57 -2.37
N LYS A 249 9.62 -38.47 -1.94
CA LYS A 249 8.44 -38.32 -2.81
C LYS A 249 8.11 -36.84 -3.15
N GLY A 250 9.03 -35.90 -2.91
CA GLY A 250 8.85 -34.48 -3.22
C GLY A 250 7.92 -33.71 -2.27
N LYS A 251 7.33 -34.35 -1.25
CA LYS A 251 6.44 -33.66 -0.30
C LYS A 251 7.25 -32.93 0.78
N THR A 252 7.01 -31.65 0.93
CA THR A 252 7.60 -30.83 1.99
C THR A 252 6.81 -30.98 3.29
N ARG A 253 7.52 -31.15 4.41
CA ARG A 253 6.95 -31.26 5.75
C ARG A 253 7.78 -30.45 6.74
N LEU A 254 7.13 -30.04 7.83
CA LEU A 254 7.83 -29.42 8.97
C LEU A 254 8.98 -30.35 9.45
N ASP A 255 10.16 -29.76 9.66
CA ASP A 255 11.32 -30.52 10.13
C ASP A 255 11.04 -31.24 11.45
N LYS A 256 11.58 -32.44 11.65
CA LYS A 256 11.34 -33.26 12.83
C LYS A 256 11.80 -32.57 14.12
N LYS A 257 12.96 -31.88 14.12
CA LYS A 257 13.45 -31.14 15.28
C LYS A 257 12.58 -29.93 15.60
N VAL A 258 12.14 -29.20 14.58
CA VAL A 258 11.19 -28.09 14.75
C VAL A 258 9.86 -28.61 15.26
N SER A 259 9.34 -29.70 14.70
CA SER A 259 8.10 -30.35 15.16
C SER A 259 8.18 -30.74 16.62
N ALA A 260 9.30 -31.30 17.06
CA ALA A 260 9.53 -31.67 18.48
C ALA A 260 9.50 -30.46 19.40
N LEU A 261 10.09 -29.32 18.97
CA LEU A 261 10.06 -28.08 19.73
C LEU A 261 8.66 -27.48 19.83
N VAL A 262 7.94 -27.41 18.70
CA VAL A 262 6.59 -26.82 18.63
C VAL A 262 5.54 -27.65 19.40
N ASN A 263 5.76 -28.96 19.55
CA ASN A 263 4.86 -29.87 20.28
C ASN A 263 5.11 -29.91 21.80
N GLN A 264 6.06 -29.16 22.33
CA GLN A 264 6.27 -29.08 23.77
C GLN A 264 5.10 -28.42 24.49
N LYS A 265 4.77 -28.85 25.72
CA LYS A 265 3.64 -28.33 26.52
C LYS A 265 3.72 -26.81 26.75
N LYS A 266 4.91 -26.24 26.85
CA LYS A 266 5.14 -24.79 26.79
C LYS A 266 5.64 -24.45 25.39
N SER A 267 4.89 -23.65 24.64
CA SER A 267 5.35 -23.18 23.33
C SER A 267 6.69 -22.49 23.46
N PRO A 268 7.68 -22.87 22.64
CA PRO A 268 8.99 -22.24 22.69
C PRO A 268 8.87 -20.76 22.37
N SER A 269 9.46 -19.91 23.18
CA SER A 269 9.51 -18.46 22.97
C SER A 269 10.93 -17.96 23.23
N LEU A 270 11.35 -16.96 22.45
CA LEU A 270 12.63 -16.27 22.64
C LEU A 270 12.57 -15.13 23.65
N GLY A 271 11.43 -14.85 24.19
CA GLY A 271 11.22 -13.77 25.16
C GLY A 271 10.13 -14.09 26.17
N PRO A 272 9.90 -13.23 27.15
CA PRO A 272 8.82 -13.38 28.10
C PRO A 272 7.47 -13.44 27.40
N PRO A 273 6.40 -14.03 28.00
CA PRO A 273 5.12 -14.29 27.33
C PRO A 273 4.47 -13.10 26.64
N TRP A 274 4.76 -11.90 27.12
CA TRP A 274 4.24 -10.62 26.60
C TRP A 274 5.34 -9.66 26.12
N GLY A 275 6.57 -10.14 26.01
CA GLY A 275 7.73 -9.33 25.64
C GLY A 275 8.28 -9.66 24.26
N LEU A 276 9.05 -8.73 23.72
CA LEU A 276 9.81 -8.93 22.50
C LEU A 276 11.08 -9.75 22.76
N PRO A 277 11.59 -10.49 21.76
CA PRO A 277 12.84 -11.22 21.87
C PRO A 277 14.06 -10.30 22.07
N PRO A 278 15.22 -10.84 22.49
CA PRO A 278 16.47 -10.11 22.57
C PRO A 278 17.09 -9.96 21.16
N PHE A 279 16.64 -8.95 20.42
CA PHE A 279 17.07 -8.75 19.03
C PHE A 279 18.57 -8.56 18.87
N GLY A 280 19.26 -7.97 19.85
CA GLY A 280 20.72 -7.85 19.82
C GLY A 280 21.41 -9.21 19.73
N ASP A 281 20.96 -10.20 20.50
CA ASP A 281 21.52 -11.55 20.47
C ASP A 281 21.14 -12.28 19.17
N MET A 282 19.94 -12.05 18.67
CA MET A 282 19.52 -12.59 17.36
C MET A 282 20.39 -12.04 16.23
N LEU A 283 20.66 -10.73 16.21
CA LEU A 283 21.53 -10.10 15.23
C LEU A 283 22.97 -10.68 15.32
N HIS A 284 23.46 -10.98 16.53
CA HIS A 284 24.74 -11.64 16.70
C HIS A 284 24.76 -13.04 16.05
N VAL A 285 23.70 -13.85 16.25
CA VAL A 285 23.55 -15.15 15.55
C VAL A 285 23.54 -14.97 14.04
N LEU A 286 22.74 -14.03 13.50
CA LEU A 286 22.66 -13.78 12.06
C LEU A 286 24.00 -13.34 11.49
N ARG A 287 24.75 -12.49 12.21
CA ARG A 287 26.08 -12.05 11.80
C ARG A 287 27.09 -13.19 11.78
N THR A 288 27.05 -14.08 12.78
CA THR A 288 27.94 -15.26 12.86
C THR A 288 27.81 -16.18 11.65
N TYR A 289 26.63 -16.26 11.05
CA TYR A 289 26.36 -17.10 9.87
C TYR A 289 26.20 -16.31 8.56
N ASP A 290 26.64 -15.06 8.53
CA ASP A 290 26.58 -14.17 7.37
C ASP A 290 25.16 -14.05 6.77
N LEU A 291 24.15 -13.92 7.62
CA LEU A 291 22.74 -13.80 7.24
C LEU A 291 22.22 -12.34 7.21
N LEU A 292 23.08 -11.35 7.44
CA LEU A 292 22.74 -9.94 7.32
C LEU A 292 22.93 -9.42 5.87
N PRO A 293 22.23 -8.37 5.44
CA PRO A 293 21.22 -7.60 6.19
C PRO A 293 19.89 -8.34 6.31
N ALA A 294 19.11 -7.95 7.33
CA ALA A 294 17.86 -8.63 7.66
C ALA A 294 16.66 -7.69 7.81
N ILE A 295 15.45 -8.16 7.46
CA ILE A 295 14.19 -7.49 7.79
C ILE A 295 13.42 -8.36 8.79
N PHE A 296 13.04 -7.76 9.92
CA PHE A 296 12.20 -8.39 10.93
C PHE A 296 10.77 -7.91 10.78
N PHE A 297 9.86 -8.80 10.43
CA PHE A 297 8.44 -8.49 10.40
C PHE A 297 7.81 -8.64 11.77
N LEU A 298 7.26 -7.53 12.28
CA LEU A 298 6.64 -7.41 13.59
C LEU A 298 5.15 -7.09 13.46
N LYS A 299 4.40 -7.41 14.52
CA LYS A 299 2.94 -7.31 14.54
C LYS A 299 2.41 -5.88 14.59
N SER A 300 3.14 -4.97 15.24
CA SER A 300 2.70 -3.60 15.43
C SER A 300 3.83 -2.58 15.24
N ARG A 301 3.46 -1.33 14.96
CA ARG A 301 4.37 -0.18 14.90
C ARG A 301 5.10 0.02 16.22
N ALA A 302 4.38 -0.11 17.35
CA ALA A 302 4.95 -0.01 18.68
C ALA A 302 6.03 -1.07 18.91
N ASP A 303 5.80 -2.30 18.43
CA ASP A 303 6.81 -3.36 18.51
C ASP A 303 8.06 -3.03 17.70
N CYS A 304 7.91 -2.41 16.52
CA CYS A 304 9.05 -1.96 15.71
C CYS A 304 9.91 -0.93 16.46
N GLY A 305 9.29 0.07 17.09
CA GLY A 305 10.00 1.05 17.92
C GLY A 305 10.63 0.43 19.17
N ASN A 306 9.94 -0.48 19.84
CA ASN A 306 10.45 -1.17 21.03
C ASN A 306 11.59 -2.13 20.71
N ALA A 307 11.62 -2.70 19.50
CA ALA A 307 12.68 -3.59 19.05
C ALA A 307 14.06 -2.89 19.06
N LEU A 308 14.12 -1.62 18.69
CA LEU A 308 15.34 -0.83 18.69
C LEU A 308 16.00 -0.79 20.08
N ASN A 309 15.21 -0.62 21.15
CA ASN A 309 15.70 -0.59 22.51
C ASN A 309 16.30 -1.93 22.97
N ARG A 310 15.93 -3.02 22.29
CA ARG A 310 16.47 -4.37 22.57
C ARG A 310 17.71 -4.72 21.75
N CYS A 311 18.19 -3.80 20.90
CA CYS A 311 19.42 -3.94 20.12
C CYS A 311 20.64 -3.28 20.76
N LYS A 312 20.53 -2.62 21.92
CA LYS A 312 21.59 -1.79 22.52
C LYS A 312 22.94 -2.51 22.72
N ARG A 313 22.96 -3.83 22.84
CA ARG A 313 24.19 -4.63 22.94
C ARG A 313 24.86 -4.91 21.58
N ASN A 314 24.19 -4.59 20.48
CA ASN A 314 24.65 -4.86 19.11
C ASN A 314 25.31 -3.62 18.50
N ARG A 315 26.48 -3.23 19.00
CA ARG A 315 27.25 -2.15 18.36
C ARG A 315 27.95 -2.66 17.10
N ILE A 316 28.02 -1.80 16.08
CA ILE A 316 28.86 -2.05 14.91
C ILE A 316 30.32 -2.02 15.39
N GLN A 317 31.00 -3.16 15.28
CA GLN A 317 32.39 -3.31 15.74
C GLN A 317 33.39 -2.75 14.74
N ASP A 318 33.03 -2.75 13.45
CA ASP A 318 33.82 -2.18 12.37
C ASP A 318 33.66 -0.66 12.36
N ASP A 319 34.71 0.03 12.80
CA ASP A 319 34.74 1.49 12.90
C ASP A 319 34.65 2.16 11.54
N GLU A 320 35.23 1.58 10.49
CA GLU A 320 35.20 2.12 9.12
C GLU A 320 33.79 2.07 8.55
N ARG A 321 33.10 0.94 8.70
CA ARG A 321 31.69 0.78 8.32
C ARG A 321 30.78 1.72 9.10
N ARG A 322 31.02 1.87 10.42
CA ARG A 322 30.24 2.79 11.25
C ARG A 322 30.42 4.24 10.79
N ALA A 323 31.65 4.65 10.48
CA ALA A 323 31.95 5.97 9.96
C ALA A 323 31.32 6.20 8.58
N ALA A 324 31.33 5.20 7.69
CA ALA A 324 30.69 5.28 6.39
C ALA A 324 29.17 5.44 6.52
N LEU A 325 28.51 4.64 7.38
CA LEU A 325 27.08 4.78 7.67
C LEU A 325 26.76 6.18 8.24
N ALA A 326 27.56 6.66 9.20
CA ALA A 326 27.35 7.98 9.80
C ALA A 326 27.45 9.10 8.74
N ARG A 327 28.53 9.12 7.94
CA ARG A 327 28.73 10.10 6.86
C ARG A 327 27.56 10.08 5.87
N ARG A 328 27.20 8.88 5.37
CA ARG A 328 26.10 8.77 4.40
C ARG A 328 24.76 9.21 4.98
N THR A 329 24.53 8.91 6.27
CA THR A 329 23.31 9.38 6.98
C THR A 329 23.30 10.90 7.06
N ASP A 330 24.45 11.54 7.37
CA ASP A 330 24.54 12.99 7.46
C ASP A 330 24.33 13.66 6.10
N ASP A 331 24.87 13.09 5.01
CA ASP A 331 24.62 13.56 3.65
C ASP A 331 23.13 13.57 3.28
N LEU A 332 22.42 12.47 3.62
CA LEU A 332 20.97 12.36 3.38
C LEU A 332 20.16 13.32 4.27
N LEU A 333 20.60 13.54 5.51
CA LEU A 333 19.96 14.48 6.43
C LEU A 333 20.14 15.94 6.02
N ALA A 334 21.20 16.27 5.29
CA ALA A 334 21.42 17.63 4.78
C ALA A 334 20.29 18.08 3.85
N ALA A 335 19.69 17.15 3.08
CA ALA A 335 18.52 17.41 2.25
C ALA A 335 17.19 17.47 3.03
N SER A 336 17.17 17.07 4.31
CA SER A 336 15.95 17.00 5.13
C SER A 336 16.21 17.47 6.57
N PRO A 337 16.39 18.79 6.80
CA PRO A 337 16.79 19.33 8.10
C PRO A 337 15.88 18.95 9.27
N HIS A 338 14.57 18.77 9.03
CA HIS A 338 13.59 18.35 10.03
C HIS A 338 13.85 16.94 10.60
N LEU A 339 14.64 16.10 9.92
CA LEU A 339 15.02 14.77 10.41
C LEU A 339 16.26 14.78 11.32
N GLN A 340 16.95 15.90 11.47
CA GLN A 340 18.21 15.98 12.24
C GLN A 340 18.06 15.57 13.72
N ASN A 341 16.86 15.71 14.28
CA ASN A 341 16.54 15.32 15.66
C ASN A 341 15.71 14.03 15.75
N HIS A 342 15.66 13.23 14.69
CA HIS A 342 14.84 12.03 14.67
C HIS A 342 15.28 11.02 15.74
N LYS A 343 14.33 10.54 16.54
CA LYS A 343 14.55 9.66 17.73
C LYS A 343 15.31 8.35 17.46
N GLN A 344 15.36 7.91 16.21
CA GLN A 344 16.06 6.67 15.82
C GLN A 344 17.50 6.90 15.34
N LEU A 345 17.96 8.14 15.15
CA LEU A 345 19.29 8.44 14.61
C LEU A 345 20.42 7.78 15.38
N TRP A 346 20.31 7.75 16.70
CA TRP A 346 21.32 7.08 17.53
C TRP A 346 21.41 5.58 17.21
N HIS A 347 20.27 4.88 17.10
CA HIS A 347 20.21 3.46 16.77
C HIS A 347 20.71 3.21 15.34
N LEU A 348 20.34 4.07 14.42
CA LEU A 348 20.78 4.02 13.03
C LEU A 348 22.31 4.09 12.94
N LYS A 349 22.91 5.17 13.42
CA LYS A 349 24.35 5.45 13.28
C LYS A 349 25.26 4.53 14.11
N ASN A 350 24.79 4.06 15.29
CA ASN A 350 25.63 3.27 16.20
C ASN A 350 25.39 1.76 16.13
N LEU A 351 24.17 1.35 15.75
CA LEU A 351 23.79 -0.06 15.74
C LEU A 351 23.46 -0.58 14.33
N GLY A 352 23.38 0.29 13.31
CA GLY A 352 22.99 -0.08 11.96
C GLY A 352 21.55 -0.64 11.87
N VAL A 353 20.67 -0.23 12.79
CA VAL A 353 19.28 -0.72 12.85
C VAL A 353 18.28 0.42 12.89
N ALA A 354 17.13 0.21 12.26
CA ALA A 354 16.05 1.17 12.26
C ALA A 354 14.67 0.48 12.25
N ALA A 355 13.62 1.23 12.58
CA ALA A 355 12.24 0.78 12.37
C ALA A 355 11.67 1.45 11.13
N HIS A 356 10.88 0.71 10.35
CA HIS A 356 10.21 1.20 9.14
C HIS A 356 8.73 0.79 9.16
N HIS A 357 7.84 1.77 9.23
CA HIS A 357 6.39 1.55 9.22
C HIS A 357 5.63 2.79 8.74
N SER A 358 4.36 2.63 8.42
CA SER A 358 3.50 3.71 7.89
C SER A 358 3.29 4.92 8.82
N GLY A 359 3.62 4.80 10.11
CA GLY A 359 3.57 5.91 11.08
C GLY A 359 4.77 6.86 11.03
N GLN A 360 5.70 6.69 10.08
CA GLN A 360 6.87 7.53 9.94
C GLN A 360 6.75 8.44 8.71
N LEU A 361 7.46 9.57 8.76
CA LEU A 361 7.52 10.52 7.65
C LEU A 361 8.06 9.86 6.37
N PRO A 362 7.56 10.26 5.18
CA PRO A 362 8.05 9.77 3.90
C PRO A 362 9.57 9.91 3.74
N ALA A 363 10.13 11.07 4.10
CA ALA A 363 11.56 11.32 4.02
C ALA A 363 12.40 10.37 4.88
N TRP A 364 11.95 10.05 6.10
CA TRP A 364 12.64 9.07 6.95
C TRP A 364 12.63 7.67 6.33
N LYS A 365 11.50 7.27 5.76
CA LYS A 365 11.39 5.97 5.08
C LYS A 365 12.35 5.87 3.90
N LEU A 366 12.38 6.91 3.05
CA LEU A 366 13.26 6.98 1.88
C LEU A 366 14.74 6.93 2.29
N LEU A 367 15.14 7.64 3.34
CA LEU A 367 16.49 7.58 3.91
C LEU A 367 16.86 6.13 4.29
N LEU A 368 15.96 5.41 4.98
CA LEU A 368 16.22 4.02 5.37
C LEU A 368 16.29 3.08 4.15
N GLU A 369 15.45 3.31 3.15
CA GLU A 369 15.44 2.54 1.90
C GLU A 369 16.76 2.71 1.14
N THR A 370 17.26 3.91 1.05
CA THR A 370 18.56 4.23 0.45
C THR A 370 19.70 3.52 1.20
N LEU A 371 19.80 3.69 2.50
CA LEU A 371 20.85 3.07 3.31
C LEU A 371 20.80 1.53 3.27
N MET A 372 19.61 0.94 3.20
CA MET A 372 19.43 -0.51 3.08
C MET A 372 19.86 -1.02 1.69
N SER A 373 19.50 -0.30 0.63
CA SER A 373 19.87 -0.66 -0.75
C SER A 373 21.40 -0.58 -0.95
N GLU A 374 22.06 0.39 -0.32
CA GLU A 374 23.51 0.54 -0.29
C GLU A 374 24.20 -0.53 0.59
N GLY A 375 23.43 -1.29 1.40
CA GLY A 375 23.95 -2.36 2.24
C GLY A 375 24.58 -1.87 3.55
N LEU A 376 24.32 -0.64 3.95
CA LEU A 376 24.89 0.00 5.14
C LEU A 376 24.16 -0.42 6.43
N LEU A 377 22.90 -0.88 6.35
CA LEU A 377 22.13 -1.33 7.51
C LEU A 377 22.31 -2.82 7.78
N ASP A 378 22.36 -3.19 9.06
CA ASP A 378 22.32 -4.58 9.50
C ASP A 378 20.89 -5.13 9.52
N ALA A 379 19.94 -4.34 10.05
CA ALA A 379 18.57 -4.79 10.11
C ALA A 379 17.55 -3.64 10.14
N VAL A 380 16.34 -4.00 9.66
CA VAL A 380 15.17 -3.13 9.77
C VAL A 380 14.02 -3.89 10.42
N PHE A 381 13.36 -3.24 11.38
CA PHE A 381 12.14 -3.73 12.04
C PHE A 381 10.94 -3.11 11.36
N ALA A 382 10.11 -3.94 10.75
CA ALA A 382 9.04 -3.47 9.87
C ALA A 382 7.69 -4.12 10.16
N THR A 383 6.61 -3.43 9.82
CA THR A 383 5.28 -4.04 9.70
C THR A 383 5.08 -4.62 8.30
N SER A 384 4.05 -5.45 8.11
CA SER A 384 3.74 -6.08 6.82
C SER A 384 3.56 -5.09 5.65
N THR A 385 3.32 -3.81 5.94
CA THR A 385 3.19 -2.74 4.92
C THR A 385 4.44 -2.54 4.06
N VAL A 386 5.63 -2.93 4.56
CA VAL A 386 6.91 -2.88 3.80
C VAL A 386 6.99 -3.99 2.73
N ALA A 387 6.17 -5.01 2.83
CA ALA A 387 6.16 -6.10 1.85
C ALA A 387 5.65 -5.65 0.48
N ALA A 388 4.75 -4.65 0.43
CA ALA A 388 4.18 -4.11 -0.80
C ALA A 388 4.75 -2.72 -1.10
N GLY A 389 5.19 -2.49 -2.32
CA GLY A 389 5.42 -1.16 -2.86
C GLY A 389 6.73 -0.45 -2.51
N VAL A 390 7.67 -1.11 -1.84
CA VAL A 390 8.96 -0.51 -1.47
C VAL A 390 10.10 -1.39 -1.97
N ASN A 391 11.12 -0.80 -2.56
CA ASN A 391 12.33 -1.54 -2.94
C ASN A 391 13.26 -1.69 -1.72
N PHE A 392 12.98 -2.69 -0.91
CA PHE A 392 13.65 -2.91 0.36
C PHE A 392 14.20 -4.34 0.45
N PRO A 393 15.28 -4.66 -0.27
CA PRO A 393 15.80 -6.02 -0.36
C PRO A 393 16.76 -6.33 0.79
N ALA A 394 16.63 -7.52 1.37
CA ALA A 394 17.54 -8.06 2.38
C ALA A 394 18.02 -9.46 2.00
N ARG A 395 19.08 -9.95 2.61
CA ARG A 395 19.48 -11.36 2.49
C ARG A 395 18.50 -12.25 3.23
N THR A 396 18.06 -11.80 4.40
CA THR A 396 17.23 -12.60 5.32
C THR A 396 15.97 -11.87 5.74
N ILE A 397 14.85 -12.58 5.72
CA ILE A 397 13.56 -12.13 6.26
C ILE A 397 13.23 -12.95 7.50
N LEU A 398 12.85 -12.30 8.61
CA LEU A 398 12.44 -12.99 9.83
C LEU A 398 10.96 -12.69 10.12
N PHE A 399 10.19 -13.75 10.37
CA PHE A 399 8.78 -13.66 10.77
C PHE A 399 8.65 -13.95 12.27
N LEU A 400 8.09 -13.00 13.02
CA LEU A 400 7.74 -13.17 14.43
C LEU A 400 6.26 -13.48 14.63
N ASN A 401 5.47 -13.37 13.58
CA ASN A 401 4.04 -13.67 13.56
C ASN A 401 3.64 -14.29 12.22
N SER A 402 2.64 -15.15 12.25
CA SER A 402 2.04 -15.81 11.09
C SER A 402 0.64 -15.28 10.78
N ASP A 403 0.27 -14.15 11.37
CA ASP A 403 -0.97 -13.43 11.16
C ASP A 403 -0.68 -11.95 10.83
N ARG A 404 -1.66 -11.27 10.24
CA ARG A 404 -1.63 -9.81 10.03
C ARG A 404 -2.98 -9.19 10.34
N PHE A 405 -2.99 -7.90 10.63
CA PHE A 405 -4.21 -7.10 10.72
C PHE A 405 -4.71 -6.74 9.32
N ASN A 406 -5.95 -7.10 8.99
CA ASN A 406 -6.56 -6.88 7.69
C ASN A 406 -7.41 -5.59 7.60
N GLY A 407 -7.39 -4.76 8.64
CA GLY A 407 -8.25 -3.58 8.81
C GLY A 407 -9.32 -3.79 9.89
N GLU A 408 -9.81 -5.00 10.08
CA GLU A 408 -10.86 -5.35 11.07
C GLU A 408 -10.34 -6.27 12.16
N ALA A 409 -9.61 -7.32 11.79
CA ALA A 409 -9.12 -8.34 12.71
C ALA A 409 -7.74 -8.88 12.30
N PHE A 410 -7.11 -9.62 13.22
CA PHE A 410 -5.92 -10.40 12.88
C PHE A 410 -6.31 -11.70 12.19
N ALA A 411 -5.87 -11.89 10.96
CA ALA A 411 -6.09 -13.09 10.14
C ALA A 411 -4.77 -13.78 9.80
N PRO A 412 -4.75 -15.11 9.63
CA PRO A 412 -3.57 -15.83 9.18
C PRO A 412 -3.05 -15.28 7.84
N LEU A 413 -1.73 -15.27 7.66
CA LEU A 413 -1.11 -14.89 6.40
C LEU A 413 -1.61 -15.79 5.26
N THR A 414 -1.98 -15.17 4.16
CA THR A 414 -2.27 -15.87 2.90
C THR A 414 -0.97 -16.27 2.19
N PRO A 415 -0.99 -17.25 1.27
CA PRO A 415 0.16 -17.59 0.45
C PRO A 415 0.73 -16.40 -0.31
N THR A 416 -0.11 -15.57 -0.91
CA THR A 416 0.34 -14.38 -1.66
C THR A 416 1.09 -13.40 -0.77
N GLU A 417 0.56 -13.09 0.42
CA GLU A 417 1.23 -12.21 1.39
C GLU A 417 2.56 -12.76 1.85
N PHE A 418 2.61 -14.05 2.18
CA PHE A 418 3.85 -14.71 2.57
C PHE A 418 4.89 -14.65 1.44
N HIS A 419 4.48 -14.88 0.19
CA HIS A 419 5.37 -14.79 -0.97
C HIS A 419 5.84 -13.36 -1.26
N GLN A 420 5.00 -12.34 -1.07
CA GLN A 420 5.40 -10.93 -1.17
C GLN A 420 6.44 -10.57 -0.10
N MET A 421 6.21 -10.97 1.15
CA MET A 421 7.15 -10.73 2.24
C MET A 421 8.47 -11.46 1.99
N THR A 422 8.43 -12.75 1.67
CA THR A 422 9.63 -13.55 1.37
C THR A 422 10.28 -13.15 0.05
N GLY A 423 9.54 -12.50 -0.85
CA GLY A 423 10.04 -11.89 -2.08
C GLY A 423 11.13 -10.85 -1.85
N ARG A 424 11.23 -10.30 -0.65
CA ARG A 424 12.30 -9.36 -0.24
C ARG A 424 13.59 -10.06 0.17
N ALA A 425 13.59 -11.39 0.34
CA ALA A 425 14.78 -12.17 0.70
C ALA A 425 15.60 -12.55 -0.52
N GLY A 426 16.91 -12.35 -0.44
CA GLY A 426 17.85 -12.62 -1.53
C GLY A 426 17.87 -11.50 -2.58
N ARG A 427 18.93 -10.71 -2.59
CA ARG A 427 19.13 -9.56 -3.49
C ARG A 427 19.72 -10.06 -4.82
N ARG A 428 19.02 -9.84 -5.92
CA ARG A 428 19.54 -10.16 -7.27
C ARG A 428 20.86 -9.42 -7.50
N GLY A 429 21.87 -10.12 -7.99
CA GLY A 429 23.22 -9.57 -8.19
C GLY A 429 24.07 -9.39 -6.94
N LYS A 430 23.50 -9.53 -5.72
CA LYS A 430 24.25 -9.37 -4.46
C LYS A 430 24.25 -10.64 -3.60
N ASP A 431 23.30 -11.53 -3.75
CA ASP A 431 23.18 -12.75 -2.96
C ASP A 431 22.96 -13.98 -3.87
N LYS A 432 23.71 -15.07 -3.62
CA LYS A 432 23.49 -16.39 -4.27
C LYS A 432 22.30 -17.15 -3.67
N ILE A 433 21.91 -16.81 -2.43
CA ILE A 433 20.82 -17.46 -1.69
C ILE A 433 20.19 -16.47 -0.70
N GLY A 434 18.87 -16.51 -0.55
CA GLY A 434 18.12 -15.80 0.46
C GLY A 434 17.54 -16.71 1.53
N PHE A 435 17.14 -16.14 2.66
CA PHE A 435 16.62 -16.90 3.81
C PHE A 435 15.30 -16.33 4.32
N ALA A 436 14.37 -17.26 4.66
CA ALA A 436 13.12 -16.92 5.35
C ALA A 436 13.12 -17.65 6.70
N VAL A 437 13.15 -16.93 7.79
CA VAL A 437 13.34 -17.48 9.15
C VAL A 437 12.06 -17.33 9.95
N ALA A 438 11.46 -18.44 10.38
CA ALA A 438 10.39 -18.43 11.36
C ALA A 438 10.99 -18.34 12.77
N VAL A 439 10.55 -17.32 13.52
CA VAL A 439 11.03 -17.05 14.90
C VAL A 439 9.93 -17.43 15.88
N PRO A 440 10.19 -18.31 16.87
CA PRO A 440 9.18 -18.74 17.83
C PRO A 440 8.68 -17.58 18.68
N SER A 441 7.41 -17.36 18.64
CA SER A 441 6.66 -16.43 19.48
C SER A 441 5.26 -16.96 19.71
N ARG A 442 4.49 -16.35 20.61
CA ARG A 442 3.08 -16.70 20.81
C ARG A 442 2.18 -16.43 19.58
N PHE A 443 2.68 -15.66 18.62
CA PHE A 443 1.96 -15.30 17.38
C PHE A 443 2.47 -16.08 16.17
N MET A 444 3.47 -16.95 16.35
CA MET A 444 4.06 -17.72 15.27
C MET A 444 3.52 -19.16 15.26
N ASP A 445 2.79 -19.51 14.23
CA ASP A 445 2.50 -20.90 13.86
C ASP A 445 3.52 -21.39 12.83
N ALA A 446 4.55 -22.11 13.32
CA ALA A 446 5.57 -22.68 12.46
C ALA A 446 5.02 -23.73 11.47
N ARG A 447 3.89 -24.37 11.77
CA ARG A 447 3.23 -25.32 10.86
C ARG A 447 2.57 -24.57 9.70
N LEU A 448 1.94 -23.42 9.98
CA LEU A 448 1.41 -22.56 8.94
C LEU A 448 2.54 -22.02 8.07
N ALA A 449 3.61 -21.48 8.67
CA ALA A 449 4.78 -21.00 7.92
C ALA A 449 5.36 -22.09 7.01
N ALA A 450 5.52 -23.34 7.50
CA ALA A 450 5.99 -24.47 6.70
C ALA A 450 5.05 -24.84 5.54
N ARG A 451 3.72 -24.71 5.70
CA ARG A 451 2.75 -24.89 4.62
C ARG A 451 2.86 -23.80 3.57
N LEU A 452 3.03 -22.54 4.00
CA LEU A 452 3.08 -21.37 3.12
C LEU A 452 4.33 -21.35 2.22
N VAL A 453 5.43 -21.96 2.65
CA VAL A 453 6.69 -22.00 1.87
C VAL A 453 6.46 -22.49 0.43
N ASN A 454 5.65 -23.53 0.24
CA ASN A 454 5.38 -24.13 -1.06
C ASN A 454 3.90 -24.05 -1.47
N ALA A 455 3.11 -23.24 -0.78
CA ALA A 455 1.72 -23.06 -1.14
C ALA A 455 1.63 -22.30 -2.48
N PRO A 456 0.73 -22.68 -3.39
CA PRO A 456 0.46 -21.87 -4.56
C PRO A 456 -0.04 -20.48 -4.14
N ALA A 457 0.24 -19.46 -4.95
CA ALA A 457 -0.30 -18.13 -4.72
C ALA A 457 -1.83 -18.16 -4.68
N SER A 458 -2.43 -17.27 -3.91
CA SER A 458 -3.88 -17.14 -3.80
C SER A 458 -4.50 -16.70 -5.14
N ALA A 459 -5.70 -17.14 -5.41
CA ALA A 459 -6.49 -16.61 -6.51
C ALA A 459 -6.91 -15.17 -6.18
N VAL A 460 -6.93 -14.33 -7.20
CA VAL A 460 -7.45 -12.96 -7.15
C VAL A 460 -8.94 -13.01 -7.44
N ALA A 461 -9.74 -12.39 -6.58
CA ALA A 461 -11.17 -12.19 -6.81
C ALA A 461 -11.44 -10.71 -7.11
N SER A 462 -12.47 -10.45 -7.91
CA SER A 462 -12.95 -9.09 -8.15
C SER A 462 -13.35 -8.41 -6.85
N GLN A 463 -13.01 -7.14 -6.72
CA GLN A 463 -13.39 -6.28 -5.60
C GLN A 463 -14.38 -5.19 -6.03
N ILE A 464 -15.00 -5.34 -7.22
CA ILE A 464 -15.91 -4.33 -7.74
C ILE A 464 -17.09 -4.11 -6.79
N ARG A 465 -17.31 -2.85 -6.45
CA ARG A 465 -18.41 -2.37 -5.61
C ARG A 465 -18.94 -1.09 -6.19
N ILE A 466 -20.25 -1.03 -6.25
CA ILE A 466 -20.92 0.20 -6.69
C ILE A 466 -20.84 1.21 -5.54
N ASN A 467 -20.47 2.42 -5.89
CA ASN A 467 -20.49 3.59 -5.02
C ASN A 467 -20.88 4.84 -5.80
N PHE A 468 -21.25 5.91 -5.11
CA PHE A 468 -21.72 7.15 -5.76
C PHE A 468 -20.70 7.77 -6.71
N SER A 469 -19.40 7.72 -6.38
CA SER A 469 -18.35 8.23 -7.27
C SER A 469 -18.33 7.46 -8.61
N MET A 470 -18.40 6.13 -8.53
CA MET A 470 -18.46 5.27 -9.73
C MET A 470 -19.71 5.57 -10.57
N VAL A 471 -20.90 5.62 -9.94
CA VAL A 471 -22.17 5.88 -10.65
C VAL A 471 -22.14 7.23 -11.35
N LEU A 472 -21.72 8.30 -10.65
CA LEU A 472 -21.61 9.64 -11.22
C LEU A 472 -20.64 9.69 -12.41
N ASN A 473 -19.46 9.07 -12.28
CA ASN A 473 -18.47 9.05 -13.36
C ASN A 473 -18.93 8.23 -14.57
N LEU A 474 -19.63 7.11 -14.36
CA LEU A 474 -20.19 6.31 -15.45
C LEU A 474 -21.28 7.08 -16.21
N LEU A 475 -22.16 7.77 -15.48
CA LEU A 475 -23.25 8.53 -16.07
C LEU A 475 -22.79 9.82 -16.78
N LEU A 476 -21.52 10.23 -16.65
CA LEU A 476 -20.95 11.30 -17.48
C LEU A 476 -21.01 10.95 -18.98
N SER A 477 -20.74 9.69 -19.32
CA SER A 477 -20.58 9.25 -20.73
C SER A 477 -21.52 8.12 -21.14
N HIS A 478 -22.29 7.54 -20.20
CA HIS A 478 -23.14 6.38 -20.46
C HIS A 478 -24.56 6.59 -19.93
N LEU A 479 -25.54 6.06 -20.67
CA LEU A 479 -26.88 5.88 -20.13
C LEU A 479 -26.95 4.66 -19.23
N PRO A 480 -27.92 4.56 -18.30
CA PRO A 480 -28.03 3.43 -17.39
C PRO A 480 -27.98 2.05 -18.04
N GLY A 481 -28.66 1.85 -19.17
CA GLY A 481 -28.61 0.59 -19.92
C GLY A 481 -27.22 0.23 -20.46
N GLN A 482 -26.42 1.23 -20.84
CA GLN A 482 -25.02 1.01 -21.25
C GLN A 482 -24.15 0.66 -20.06
N VAL A 483 -24.45 1.20 -18.87
CA VAL A 483 -23.74 0.82 -17.63
C VAL A 483 -24.02 -0.64 -17.27
N GLU A 484 -25.26 -1.11 -17.46
CA GLU A 484 -25.58 -2.54 -17.27
C GLU A 484 -24.68 -3.43 -18.13
N ASP A 485 -24.46 -3.06 -19.41
CA ASP A 485 -23.57 -3.81 -20.31
C ASP A 485 -22.09 -3.77 -19.87
N LEU A 486 -21.67 -2.68 -19.24
CA LEU A 486 -20.32 -2.60 -18.65
C LEU A 486 -20.20 -3.54 -17.43
N LEU A 487 -21.20 -3.57 -16.55
CA LEU A 487 -21.21 -4.46 -15.37
C LEU A 487 -21.23 -5.95 -15.77
N LYS A 488 -21.87 -6.28 -16.89
CA LYS A 488 -21.81 -7.64 -17.48
C LYS A 488 -20.37 -8.03 -17.85
N ARG A 489 -19.51 -7.07 -18.17
CA ARG A 489 -18.10 -7.27 -18.54
C ARG A 489 -17.16 -7.33 -17.33
N SER A 490 -17.66 -7.10 -16.11
CA SER A 490 -16.83 -7.13 -14.89
C SER A 490 -16.17 -8.48 -14.66
N PHE A 491 -15.03 -8.49 -13.97
CA PHE A 491 -14.36 -9.72 -13.58
C PHE A 491 -15.20 -10.54 -12.59
N ALA A 492 -15.96 -9.87 -11.72
CA ALA A 492 -16.94 -10.54 -10.84
C ALA A 492 -17.95 -11.35 -11.63
N THR A 493 -18.56 -10.74 -12.67
CA THR A 493 -19.51 -11.43 -13.54
C THR A 493 -18.84 -12.61 -14.26
N PHE A 494 -17.65 -12.39 -14.80
CA PHE A 494 -16.89 -13.44 -15.49
C PHE A 494 -16.58 -14.62 -14.57
N GLN A 495 -16.09 -14.36 -13.34
CA GLN A 495 -15.81 -15.41 -12.34
C GLN A 495 -17.05 -16.20 -11.99
N LEU A 496 -18.18 -15.51 -11.79
CA LEU A 496 -19.43 -16.18 -11.43
C LEU A 496 -19.98 -17.01 -12.61
N MET A 497 -19.93 -16.49 -13.82
CA MET A 497 -20.31 -17.24 -15.04
C MET A 497 -19.44 -18.49 -15.20
N ARG A 498 -18.14 -18.38 -15.01
CA ARG A 498 -17.21 -19.51 -15.10
C ARG A 498 -17.53 -20.60 -14.06
N SER A 499 -17.97 -20.21 -12.85
CA SER A 499 -18.35 -21.16 -11.80
C SER A 499 -19.56 -22.00 -12.18
N PHE A 500 -20.43 -21.52 -13.06
CA PHE A 500 -21.60 -22.25 -13.56
C PHE A 500 -21.28 -23.22 -14.72
N GLY A 501 -20.07 -23.08 -15.28
CA GLY A 501 -19.61 -23.91 -16.40
C GLY A 501 -20.10 -23.45 -17.79
N PRO A 502 -19.56 -24.04 -18.88
CA PRO A 502 -19.74 -23.56 -20.25
C PRO A 502 -21.17 -23.71 -20.81
N LYS A 503 -22.03 -24.44 -20.14
CA LYS A 503 -23.45 -24.64 -20.50
C LYS A 503 -24.40 -23.95 -19.53
N ALA A 504 -23.99 -22.88 -18.87
CA ALA A 504 -24.83 -22.17 -17.94
C ALA A 504 -26.13 -21.67 -18.61
N PRO A 505 -27.31 -21.93 -18.05
CA PRO A 505 -28.58 -21.40 -18.56
C PRO A 505 -28.61 -19.86 -18.51
N SER A 506 -29.35 -19.23 -19.41
CA SER A 506 -29.46 -17.77 -19.53
C SER A 506 -29.83 -17.07 -18.22
N HIS A 507 -30.71 -17.68 -17.42
CA HIS A 507 -31.09 -17.11 -16.12
C HIS A 507 -29.94 -17.11 -15.08
N MET A 508 -28.96 -18.02 -15.17
CA MET A 508 -27.76 -18.00 -14.33
C MET A 508 -26.78 -16.91 -14.78
N ILE A 509 -26.68 -16.68 -16.08
CA ILE A 509 -25.90 -15.58 -16.64
C ILE A 509 -26.48 -14.25 -16.13
N GLU A 510 -27.79 -14.08 -16.22
CA GLU A 510 -28.47 -12.90 -15.69
C GLU A 510 -28.24 -12.72 -14.19
N ARG A 511 -28.29 -13.81 -13.41
CA ARG A 511 -28.01 -13.78 -11.98
C ARG A 511 -26.57 -13.35 -11.67
N SER A 512 -25.61 -13.57 -12.57
CA SER A 512 -24.18 -13.30 -12.31
C SER A 512 -23.86 -11.80 -12.12
N TYR A 513 -24.59 -10.91 -12.77
CA TYR A 513 -24.38 -9.46 -12.65
C TYR A 513 -25.56 -8.74 -11.96
N ARG A 514 -26.68 -9.42 -11.71
CA ARG A 514 -27.91 -8.83 -11.15
C ARG A 514 -27.64 -8.04 -9.87
N HIS A 515 -26.84 -8.56 -8.96
CA HIS A 515 -26.55 -7.89 -7.70
C HIS A 515 -25.80 -6.56 -7.89
N LEU A 516 -24.85 -6.49 -8.85
CA LEU A 516 -24.17 -5.24 -9.19
C LEU A 516 -25.11 -4.24 -9.84
N TRP A 517 -25.99 -4.74 -10.72
CA TRP A 517 -26.99 -3.93 -11.39
C TRP A 517 -28.06 -3.41 -10.41
N GLU A 518 -28.55 -4.22 -9.51
CA GLU A 518 -29.49 -3.82 -8.45
C GLU A 518 -28.86 -2.77 -7.52
N ASP A 519 -27.59 -2.95 -7.16
CA ASP A 519 -26.86 -1.96 -6.36
C ASP A 519 -26.62 -0.65 -7.12
N PHE A 520 -26.29 -0.72 -8.42
CA PHE A 520 -26.20 0.46 -9.28
C PHE A 520 -27.55 1.20 -9.36
N ARG A 521 -28.65 0.50 -9.59
CA ARG A 521 -29.98 1.09 -9.64
C ARG A 521 -30.36 1.78 -8.34
N ARG A 522 -30.10 1.16 -7.20
CA ARG A 522 -30.34 1.77 -5.89
C ARG A 522 -29.56 3.09 -5.71
N HIS A 523 -28.31 3.15 -6.14
CA HIS A 523 -27.54 4.38 -6.12
C HIS A 523 -28.10 5.42 -7.13
N LEU A 524 -28.52 4.99 -8.30
CA LEU A 524 -29.12 5.83 -9.33
C LEU A 524 -30.43 6.46 -8.83
N GLU A 525 -31.32 5.66 -8.25
CA GLU A 525 -32.60 6.09 -7.67
C GLU A 525 -32.37 7.17 -6.60
N PHE A 526 -31.42 6.96 -5.69
CA PHE A 526 -31.03 7.97 -4.69
C PHE A 526 -30.52 9.26 -5.35
N LEU A 527 -29.70 9.17 -6.38
CA LEU A 527 -29.18 10.34 -7.09
C LEU A 527 -30.29 11.10 -7.85
N GLN A 528 -31.30 10.41 -8.37
CA GLN A 528 -32.47 11.01 -9.01
C GLN A 528 -33.34 11.74 -7.97
N GLU A 529 -33.66 11.14 -6.85
CA GLU A 529 -34.44 11.77 -5.78
C GLU A 529 -33.80 13.04 -5.24
N HIS A 530 -32.46 13.11 -5.24
CA HIS A 530 -31.73 14.28 -4.75
C HIS A 530 -31.30 15.27 -5.85
N GLY A 531 -31.73 15.05 -7.10
CA GLY A 531 -31.53 15.98 -8.19
C GLY A 531 -30.11 16.02 -8.77
N TYR A 532 -29.32 14.97 -8.58
CA TYR A 532 -28.02 14.78 -9.25
C TYR A 532 -28.18 14.17 -10.65
N VAL A 533 -29.23 13.40 -10.83
CA VAL A 533 -29.58 12.72 -12.08
C VAL A 533 -31.04 13.05 -12.41
N ASN A 534 -31.36 13.27 -13.69
CA ASN A 534 -32.73 13.50 -14.15
C ASN A 534 -33.48 12.17 -14.35
N ALA A 535 -34.77 12.26 -14.68
CA ALA A 535 -35.60 11.08 -14.93
C ALA A 535 -35.11 10.20 -16.10
N ASP A 536 -34.44 10.78 -17.09
CA ASP A 536 -33.87 10.06 -18.23
C ASP A 536 -32.55 9.37 -17.93
N GLY A 537 -32.06 9.44 -16.68
CA GLY A 537 -30.79 8.82 -16.23
C GLY A 537 -29.55 9.62 -16.66
N ARG A 538 -29.69 10.89 -17.03
CA ARG A 538 -28.57 11.78 -17.34
C ARG A 538 -28.22 12.66 -16.14
N LEU A 539 -26.95 12.98 -16.00
CA LEU A 539 -26.53 13.92 -14.96
C LEU A 539 -27.16 15.30 -15.17
N THR A 540 -27.61 15.92 -14.08
CA THR A 540 -27.94 17.33 -14.03
C THR A 540 -26.65 18.16 -13.96
N GLU A 541 -26.76 19.49 -14.04
CA GLU A 541 -25.60 20.38 -13.81
C GLU A 541 -24.93 20.07 -12.45
N VAL A 542 -25.75 19.85 -11.42
CA VAL A 542 -25.26 19.44 -10.08
C VAL A 542 -24.55 18.10 -10.15
N GLY A 543 -25.09 17.12 -10.87
CA GLY A 543 -24.46 15.82 -11.07
C GLY A 543 -23.12 15.92 -11.79
N ILE A 544 -23.03 16.76 -12.83
CA ILE A 544 -21.81 16.95 -13.62
C ILE A 544 -20.68 17.49 -12.74
N TRP A 545 -20.84 18.59 -12.02
CA TRP A 545 -19.75 19.10 -11.19
C TRP A 545 -19.48 18.21 -9.97
N THR A 546 -20.50 17.49 -9.44
CA THR A 546 -20.30 16.52 -8.36
C THR A 546 -19.44 15.34 -8.81
N SER A 547 -19.58 14.88 -10.06
CA SER A 547 -18.73 13.82 -10.60
C SER A 547 -17.24 14.19 -10.67
N GLN A 548 -16.94 15.49 -10.78
CA GLN A 548 -15.56 16.01 -10.73
C GLN A 548 -14.97 15.96 -9.32
N LEU A 549 -15.81 15.88 -8.29
CA LEU A 549 -15.40 15.66 -6.90
C LEU A 549 -15.05 14.18 -6.68
N ARG A 550 -13.89 13.76 -7.16
CA ARG A 550 -13.36 12.40 -6.96
C ARG A 550 -12.72 12.28 -5.58
N VAL A 551 -13.52 12.55 -4.55
CA VAL A 551 -13.14 12.68 -3.13
C VAL A 551 -13.74 11.55 -2.29
N ASP A 552 -13.33 11.48 -1.02
CA ASP A 552 -13.75 10.40 -0.11
C ASP A 552 -15.26 10.30 0.14
N GLN A 553 -15.96 11.43 0.21
CA GLN A 553 -17.40 11.50 0.47
C GLN A 553 -18.06 12.51 -0.48
N PRO A 554 -18.16 12.20 -1.79
CA PRO A 554 -18.49 13.18 -2.82
C PRO A 554 -19.86 13.84 -2.62
N LEU A 555 -20.88 13.07 -2.25
CA LEU A 555 -22.22 13.64 -2.05
C LEU A 555 -22.32 14.55 -0.84
N LEU A 556 -21.65 14.20 0.27
CA LEU A 556 -21.65 15.06 1.46
C LEU A 556 -20.90 16.37 1.20
N ILE A 557 -19.79 16.32 0.46
CA ILE A 557 -19.08 17.54 0.06
C ILE A 557 -19.92 18.34 -0.91
N ALA A 558 -20.55 17.72 -1.90
CA ALA A 558 -21.45 18.39 -2.83
C ALA A 558 -22.63 19.06 -2.13
N GLU A 559 -23.29 18.36 -1.20
CA GLU A 559 -24.37 18.96 -0.41
C GLU A 559 -23.89 20.12 0.47
N GLY A 560 -22.66 20.05 0.97
CA GLY A 560 -22.07 21.16 1.70
C GLY A 560 -21.96 22.44 0.88
N PHE A 561 -21.57 22.33 -0.39
CA PHE A 561 -21.56 23.45 -1.35
C PHE A 561 -22.97 23.87 -1.73
N ARG A 562 -23.87 22.95 -2.11
CA ARG A 562 -25.27 23.27 -2.44
C ARG A 562 -26.02 24.01 -1.34
N ARG A 563 -25.65 23.77 -0.09
CA ARG A 563 -26.26 24.41 1.09
C ARG A 563 -25.49 25.62 1.61
N GLU A 564 -24.50 26.11 0.85
CA GLU A 564 -23.65 27.25 1.22
C GLU A 564 -23.05 27.09 2.63
N ALA A 565 -22.73 25.85 3.03
CA ALA A 565 -22.27 25.54 4.36
C ALA A 565 -20.74 25.62 4.50
N PHE A 566 -19.99 25.54 3.40
CA PHE A 566 -18.54 25.59 3.43
C PHE A 566 -18.00 27.02 3.56
N PRO A 567 -16.83 27.20 4.23
CA PRO A 567 -16.17 28.51 4.38
C PRO A 567 -15.38 28.87 3.11
N GLU A 568 -16.03 29.33 2.07
CA GLU A 568 -15.45 29.54 0.73
C GLU A 568 -14.34 30.60 0.65
N LYS A 569 -14.31 31.56 1.59
CA LYS A 569 -13.35 32.70 1.59
C LYS A 569 -12.15 32.54 2.50
N SER A 570 -11.98 31.38 3.15
CA SER A 570 -10.91 31.17 4.10
C SER A 570 -10.18 29.86 3.85
N PRO A 571 -8.97 29.91 3.26
CA PRO A 571 -8.18 28.71 2.97
C PRO A 571 -7.98 27.81 4.19
N ALA A 572 -7.63 28.38 5.34
CA ALA A 572 -7.37 27.61 6.56
C ALA A 572 -8.65 26.94 7.11
N LEU A 573 -9.80 27.63 7.07
CA LEU A 573 -11.07 27.04 7.49
C LEU A 573 -11.51 25.94 6.50
N LEU A 574 -11.36 26.17 5.20
CA LEU A 574 -11.69 25.19 4.17
C LEU A 574 -10.83 23.92 4.32
N ALA A 575 -9.51 24.07 4.50
CA ALA A 575 -8.61 22.95 4.77
C ALA A 575 -9.04 22.16 6.03
N GLY A 576 -9.37 22.86 7.11
CA GLY A 576 -9.86 22.25 8.33
C GLY A 576 -11.16 21.47 8.12
N ILE A 577 -12.15 22.07 7.46
CA ILE A 577 -13.44 21.40 7.20
C ILE A 577 -13.24 20.18 6.30
N VAL A 578 -12.49 20.30 5.21
CA VAL A 578 -12.23 19.17 4.29
C VAL A 578 -11.52 18.01 5.03
N ALA A 579 -10.60 18.30 5.93
CA ALA A 579 -9.93 17.28 6.74
C ALA A 579 -10.89 16.44 7.60
N ALA A 580 -12.00 17.02 8.06
CA ALA A 580 -13.02 16.27 8.80
C ALA A 580 -13.69 15.18 7.94
N PHE A 581 -13.79 15.37 6.62
CA PHE A 581 -14.34 14.37 5.68
C PHE A 581 -13.34 13.28 5.31
N VAL A 582 -12.07 13.63 5.30
CA VAL A 582 -10.97 12.72 4.90
C VAL A 582 -10.61 11.72 6.00
N ASN A 583 -10.84 12.07 7.26
CA ASN A 583 -10.45 11.25 8.40
C ASN A 583 -11.21 9.90 8.43
N GLU A 584 -10.48 8.79 8.45
CA GLU A 584 -11.04 7.43 8.44
C GLU A 584 -11.18 6.81 9.83
N ARG A 585 -10.56 7.40 10.84
CA ARG A 585 -10.49 6.80 12.18
C ARG A 585 -11.37 7.55 13.15
N GLU A 586 -11.99 6.81 14.04
CA GLU A 586 -12.57 7.44 15.23
C GLU A 586 -11.47 8.17 16.01
N CYS A 587 -11.76 9.37 16.44
CA CYS A 587 -10.85 10.17 17.25
C CYS A 587 -11.58 10.83 18.42
N ASP A 588 -10.84 11.11 19.48
CA ASP A 588 -11.37 11.85 20.61
C ASP A 588 -11.45 13.35 20.25
N ASP A 589 -12.65 13.86 20.11
CA ASP A 589 -12.95 15.26 19.77
C ASP A 589 -12.85 16.23 20.96
N ARG A 590 -12.45 15.74 22.14
CA ARG A 590 -12.23 16.60 23.32
C ARG A 590 -10.95 17.39 23.15
N LEU A 591 -11.10 18.65 22.79
CA LEU A 591 -9.99 19.59 22.60
C LEU A 591 -10.10 20.76 23.58
N PRO A 592 -8.98 21.31 24.06
CA PRO A 592 -8.96 22.55 24.83
C PRO A 592 -9.63 23.71 24.06
N LYS A 593 -10.41 24.53 24.75
CA LYS A 593 -11.11 25.67 24.12
C LYS A 593 -10.16 26.62 23.38
N ALA A 594 -8.95 26.79 23.89
CA ALA A 594 -7.91 27.64 23.29
C ALA A 594 -7.50 27.17 21.86
N LEU A 595 -7.65 25.88 21.56
CA LEU A 595 -7.35 25.30 20.25
C LEU A 595 -8.58 25.27 19.32
N LEU A 596 -9.70 25.80 19.74
CA LEU A 596 -10.95 25.88 19.00
C LEU A 596 -11.40 27.34 18.83
N PRO A 597 -10.76 28.12 17.94
CA PRO A 597 -11.17 29.49 17.64
C PRO A 597 -12.65 29.55 17.23
N ARG A 598 -13.31 30.67 17.53
CA ARG A 598 -14.72 30.85 17.18
C ARG A 598 -15.04 30.60 15.71
N PRO A 599 -14.23 31.10 14.73
CA PRO A 599 -14.49 30.83 13.31
C PRO A 599 -14.52 29.35 12.99
N LEU A 600 -13.53 28.59 13.43
CA LEU A 600 -13.45 27.13 13.19
C LEU A 600 -14.65 26.39 13.79
N ARG A 601 -14.96 26.67 15.05
CA ARG A 601 -16.08 26.02 15.74
C ARG A 601 -17.42 26.35 15.10
N SER A 602 -17.63 27.63 14.70
CA SER A 602 -18.84 28.05 14.00
C SER A 602 -18.99 27.37 12.67
N SER A 603 -17.96 27.41 11.81
CA SER A 603 -17.97 26.73 10.48
C SER A 603 -18.20 25.23 10.61
N TYR A 604 -17.50 24.55 11.51
CA TYR A 604 -17.69 23.12 11.72
C TYR A 604 -19.13 22.79 12.16
N GLN A 605 -19.70 23.57 13.09
CA GLN A 605 -21.07 23.37 13.53
C GLN A 605 -22.09 23.65 12.41
N GLN A 606 -21.86 24.70 11.61
CA GLN A 606 -22.68 25.02 10.44
C GLN A 606 -22.71 23.84 9.45
N VAL A 607 -21.56 23.37 9.01
CA VAL A 607 -21.45 22.22 8.09
C VAL A 607 -22.12 20.99 8.67
N ARG A 608 -21.83 20.64 9.93
CA ARG A 608 -22.44 19.46 10.58
C ARG A 608 -23.97 19.56 10.66
N ARG A 609 -24.52 20.74 10.98
CA ARG A 609 -25.98 20.95 11.05
C ARG A 609 -26.61 20.88 9.67
N ALA A 610 -26.00 21.51 8.67
CA ALA A 610 -26.50 21.52 7.30
C ALA A 610 -26.54 20.11 6.67
N LEU A 611 -25.54 19.28 6.97
CA LEU A 611 -25.42 17.95 6.39
C LEU A 611 -26.17 16.84 7.16
N ALA A 612 -26.50 17.07 8.43
CA ALA A 612 -27.10 16.04 9.29
C ALA A 612 -28.42 15.43 8.74
N PRO A 613 -29.33 16.18 8.10
CA PRO A 613 -30.53 15.57 7.48
C PRO A 613 -30.19 14.63 6.36
N PHE A 614 -29.32 15.06 5.43
CA PHE A 614 -28.90 14.29 4.27
C PHE A 614 -28.12 13.03 4.66
N ALA A 615 -27.19 13.15 5.61
CA ALA A 615 -26.45 12.00 6.14
C ALA A 615 -27.36 10.95 6.81
N ARG A 616 -28.41 11.41 7.53
CA ARG A 616 -29.42 10.49 8.10
C ARG A 616 -30.23 9.79 7.02
N GLN A 617 -30.58 10.47 5.92
CA GLN A 617 -31.30 9.86 4.82
C GLN A 617 -30.41 8.82 4.11
N MET A 618 -29.14 9.14 3.79
CA MET A 618 -28.18 8.16 3.27
C MET A 618 -28.14 6.90 4.16
N HIS A 619 -28.05 7.09 5.46
CA HIS A 619 -27.99 5.98 6.41
C HIS A 619 -29.29 5.15 6.44
N ALA A 620 -30.45 5.82 6.41
CA ALA A 620 -31.76 5.15 6.41
C ALA A 620 -31.95 4.28 5.18
N GLU A 621 -31.38 4.68 4.05
CA GLU A 621 -31.39 3.92 2.78
C GLU A 621 -30.23 2.91 2.66
N GLY A 622 -29.44 2.75 3.72
CA GLY A 622 -28.36 1.77 3.79
C GLY A 622 -27.06 2.19 3.09
N PHE A 623 -26.88 3.48 2.78
CA PHE A 623 -25.62 3.99 2.27
C PHE A 623 -24.68 4.37 3.40
N PRO A 624 -23.44 3.87 3.39
CA PRO A 624 -22.48 4.22 4.44
C PRO A 624 -22.01 5.66 4.31
N TYR A 625 -21.86 6.34 5.43
CA TYR A 625 -21.15 7.62 5.52
C TYR A 625 -20.24 7.61 6.74
N ARG A 626 -19.17 8.42 6.68
CA ARG A 626 -18.24 8.59 7.81
C ARG A 626 -18.63 9.79 8.63
N PRO A 627 -18.65 9.68 9.98
CA PRO A 627 -18.86 10.81 10.88
C PRO A 627 -17.77 11.89 10.70
N LEU A 628 -18.16 13.15 10.86
CA LEU A 628 -17.21 14.26 10.86
C LEU A 628 -16.63 14.43 12.26
N TYR A 629 -15.31 14.53 12.37
CA TYR A 629 -14.60 14.76 13.63
C TYR A 629 -13.99 16.16 13.68
N LEU A 630 -14.05 16.79 14.85
CA LEU A 630 -13.56 18.15 15.05
C LEU A 630 -12.03 18.20 15.15
N ARG A 631 -11.38 17.16 15.69
CA ARG A 631 -9.92 17.14 15.86
C ARG A 631 -9.18 17.25 14.53
N PRO A 632 -9.46 16.47 13.47
CA PRO A 632 -8.85 16.65 12.17
C PRO A 632 -9.05 18.06 11.60
N ALA A 633 -10.25 18.63 11.79
CA ALA A 633 -10.53 20.00 11.38
C ALA A 633 -9.64 21.02 12.09
N ALA A 634 -9.46 20.87 13.40
CA ALA A 634 -8.60 21.77 14.18
C ALA A 634 -7.12 21.60 13.78
N VAL A 635 -6.65 20.39 13.59
CA VAL A 635 -5.28 20.06 13.17
C VAL A 635 -4.95 20.76 11.86
N LEU A 636 -5.76 20.57 10.83
CA LEU A 636 -5.52 21.16 9.51
C LEU A 636 -5.73 22.67 9.48
N TYR A 637 -6.69 23.19 10.25
CA TYR A 637 -6.87 24.64 10.40
C TYR A 637 -5.60 25.30 10.95
N HIS A 638 -5.04 24.77 12.03
CA HIS A 638 -3.83 25.33 12.64
C HIS A 638 -2.60 25.09 11.78
N TRP A 639 -2.50 23.95 11.11
CA TRP A 639 -1.42 23.67 10.16
C TRP A 639 -1.42 24.65 8.98
N ALA A 640 -2.57 24.86 8.35
CA ALA A 640 -2.74 25.84 7.28
C ALA A 640 -2.49 27.28 7.76
N GLY A 641 -2.75 27.56 9.04
CA GLY A 641 -2.45 28.84 9.69
C GLY A 641 -0.98 29.04 10.09
N GLY A 642 -0.07 28.13 9.74
CA GLY A 642 1.37 28.26 9.96
C GLY A 642 1.87 27.74 11.32
N MET A 643 1.08 26.94 12.05
CA MET A 643 1.54 26.32 13.30
C MET A 643 2.73 25.39 13.04
N ASP A 644 3.71 25.36 13.96
CA ASP A 644 4.88 24.50 13.89
C ASP A 644 4.51 23.01 13.91
N TRP A 645 5.33 22.18 13.23
CA TRP A 645 5.07 20.75 13.09
C TRP A 645 4.89 20.03 14.43
N ASP A 646 5.81 20.21 15.37
CA ASP A 646 5.77 19.54 16.69
C ASP A 646 4.47 19.83 17.46
N LYS A 647 3.99 21.08 17.36
CA LYS A 647 2.73 21.51 18.00
C LYS A 647 1.53 20.86 17.33
N VAL A 648 1.54 20.76 16.00
CA VAL A 648 0.47 20.11 15.23
C VAL A 648 0.45 18.61 15.47
N VAL A 649 1.60 17.95 15.54
CA VAL A 649 1.72 16.54 15.92
C VAL A 649 1.10 16.31 17.30
N ALA A 650 1.47 17.12 18.29
CA ALA A 650 0.91 17.02 19.64
C ALA A 650 -0.62 17.27 19.68
N LEU A 651 -1.14 18.16 18.83
CA LEU A 651 -2.58 18.42 18.69
C LEU A 651 -3.33 17.25 18.04
N SER A 652 -2.70 16.61 17.07
CA SER A 652 -3.33 15.57 16.25
C SER A 652 -3.61 14.27 17.00
N ASP A 653 -2.81 13.95 18.02
CA ASP A 653 -2.77 12.64 18.68
C ASP A 653 -2.44 11.49 17.69
N LEU A 654 -1.74 11.82 16.61
CA LEU A 654 -1.32 10.90 15.55
C LEU A 654 0.21 10.75 15.54
N GLU A 655 0.68 9.64 15.03
CA GLU A 655 2.07 9.52 14.60
C GLU A 655 2.33 10.42 13.39
N GLU A 656 3.54 10.96 13.26
CA GLU A 656 3.93 11.93 12.21
C GLU A 656 3.55 11.47 10.79
N GLY A 657 3.77 10.19 10.45
CA GLY A 657 3.41 9.65 9.14
C GLY A 657 1.90 9.58 8.90
N ASN A 658 1.10 9.33 9.96
CA ASN A 658 -0.37 9.36 9.85
C ASN A 658 -0.87 10.79 9.67
N LEU A 659 -0.27 11.75 10.37
CA LEU A 659 -0.57 13.16 10.20
C LEU A 659 -0.20 13.64 8.78
N ALA A 660 0.98 13.30 8.30
CA ALA A 660 1.39 13.61 6.93
C ALA A 660 0.40 13.01 5.90
N MET A 661 -0.06 11.76 6.10
CA MET A 661 -1.07 11.15 5.24
C MET A 661 -2.42 11.87 5.30
N LEU A 662 -2.87 12.31 6.47
CA LEU A 662 -4.09 13.10 6.60
C LEU A 662 -3.98 14.43 5.82
N ILE A 663 -2.83 15.11 5.93
CA ILE A 663 -2.57 16.37 5.20
C ILE A 663 -2.55 16.13 3.69
N LEU A 664 -1.82 15.11 3.21
CA LEU A 664 -1.73 14.77 1.78
C LEU A 664 -3.11 14.43 1.19
N ARG A 665 -3.92 13.62 1.89
CA ARG A 665 -5.28 13.31 1.45
C ARG A 665 -6.20 14.52 1.48
N THR A 666 -6.04 15.41 2.44
CA THR A 666 -6.78 16.69 2.47
C THR A 666 -6.40 17.55 1.27
N ALA A 667 -5.11 17.63 0.94
CA ALA A 667 -4.64 18.33 -0.25
C ALA A 667 -5.22 17.73 -1.54
N ASP A 668 -5.30 16.40 -1.65
CA ASP A 668 -5.92 15.72 -2.80
C ASP A 668 -7.41 16.11 -2.95
N ASN A 669 -8.16 16.12 -1.85
CA ASN A 669 -9.56 16.55 -1.87
C ASN A 669 -9.71 18.03 -2.23
N LEU A 670 -8.84 18.91 -1.70
CA LEU A 670 -8.83 20.34 -2.04
C LEU A 670 -8.50 20.58 -3.53
N ARG A 671 -7.63 19.77 -4.14
CA ARG A 671 -7.34 19.86 -5.58
C ARG A 671 -8.57 19.57 -6.43
N HIS A 672 -9.42 18.62 -6.03
CA HIS A 672 -10.69 18.38 -6.68
C HIS A 672 -11.68 19.54 -6.49
N ILE A 673 -11.74 20.14 -5.31
CA ILE A 673 -12.53 21.35 -5.07
C ILE A 673 -12.02 22.51 -5.96
N ARG A 674 -10.71 22.66 -6.10
CA ARG A 674 -10.09 23.67 -6.98
C ARG A 674 -10.57 23.56 -8.44
N THR A 675 -11.01 22.41 -8.93
CA THR A 675 -11.53 22.28 -10.30
C THR A 675 -12.91 22.89 -10.49
N LEU A 676 -13.62 23.24 -9.43
CA LEU A 676 -14.98 23.80 -9.46
C LEU A 676 -15.01 25.31 -9.75
N THR A 677 -14.04 25.86 -10.48
CA THR A 677 -13.91 27.31 -10.77
C THR A 677 -15.11 27.93 -11.43
N ARG A 678 -15.87 27.16 -12.24
CA ARG A 678 -17.07 27.65 -12.95
C ARG A 678 -18.30 27.79 -12.07
N VAL A 679 -18.40 26.96 -11.01
CA VAL A 679 -19.59 26.87 -10.15
C VAL A 679 -19.36 27.54 -8.81
N PHE A 680 -18.17 27.34 -8.21
CA PHE A 680 -17.77 27.86 -6.91
C PHE A 680 -16.39 28.54 -6.97
N PRO A 681 -16.26 29.70 -7.66
CA PRO A 681 -14.95 30.33 -7.90
C PRO A 681 -14.21 30.72 -6.61
N GLU A 682 -14.89 31.24 -5.59
CA GLU A 682 -14.29 31.63 -4.31
C GLU A 682 -13.74 30.39 -3.54
N ALA A 683 -14.50 29.30 -3.53
CA ALA A 683 -14.07 28.05 -2.93
C ALA A 683 -12.90 27.42 -3.69
N ALA A 684 -12.91 27.51 -5.02
CA ALA A 684 -11.81 26.99 -5.86
C ALA A 684 -10.50 27.75 -5.63
N GLU A 685 -10.56 29.09 -5.51
CA GLU A 685 -9.41 29.93 -5.18
C GLU A 685 -8.89 29.61 -3.77
N SER A 686 -9.77 29.56 -2.77
CA SER A 686 -9.44 29.20 -1.40
C SER A 686 -8.85 27.80 -1.30
N ALA A 687 -9.35 26.84 -2.09
CA ALA A 687 -8.80 25.49 -2.13
C ALA A 687 -7.38 25.48 -2.70
N GLY A 688 -7.10 26.29 -3.73
CA GLY A 688 -5.75 26.47 -4.26
C GLY A 688 -4.78 27.00 -3.20
N ALA A 689 -5.13 28.09 -2.56
CA ALA A 689 -4.34 28.70 -1.47
C ALA A 689 -4.19 27.75 -0.27
N ALA A 690 -5.21 26.96 0.05
CA ALA A 690 -5.15 25.95 1.12
C ALA A 690 -4.15 24.84 0.79
N VAL A 691 -4.12 24.34 -0.45
CA VAL A 691 -3.14 23.33 -0.90
C VAL A 691 -1.72 23.83 -0.72
N GLU A 692 -1.43 25.08 -1.14
CA GLU A 692 -0.11 25.69 -0.97
C GLU A 692 0.28 25.84 0.51
N ALA A 693 -0.67 26.23 1.35
CA ALA A 693 -0.44 26.41 2.79
C ALA A 693 -0.15 25.11 3.55
N ILE A 694 -0.79 23.98 3.14
CA ILE A 694 -0.64 22.71 3.86
C ILE A 694 0.47 21.82 3.30
N LEU A 695 0.82 21.97 2.03
CA LEU A 695 1.92 21.22 1.39
C LEU A 695 3.25 21.93 1.58
N ARG A 696 3.79 21.79 2.78
CA ARG A 696 5.08 22.34 3.19
C ARG A 696 5.85 21.32 4.01
N ASP A 697 7.13 21.57 4.22
CA ASP A 697 8.00 20.73 5.05
C ASP A 697 7.39 20.52 6.46
N PRO A 698 7.41 19.28 7.00
CA PRO A 698 8.04 18.05 6.52
C PRO A 698 7.09 17.09 5.75
N VAL A 699 5.92 17.56 5.30
CA VAL A 699 4.92 16.73 4.63
C VAL A 699 5.33 16.37 3.20
N ILE A 700 5.91 17.34 2.49
CA ILE A 700 6.57 17.15 1.21
C ILE A 700 8.07 17.36 1.40
N THR A 701 8.85 16.60 0.65
CA THR A 701 10.32 16.68 0.66
C THR A 701 10.83 16.54 -0.76
N ASP A 702 11.82 17.35 -1.11
CA ASP A 702 12.49 17.34 -2.41
C ASP A 702 13.59 16.25 -2.51
N LEU A 703 13.42 15.11 -1.78
CA LEU A 703 14.36 13.99 -1.78
C LEU A 703 14.24 13.12 -3.02
#